data_90601eb5662a67320e64bf2d18e4a261
#
_entry.id   90601eb5662a67320e64bf2d18e4a261
#
_cell.length_a   1.000
_cell.length_b   1.000
_cell.length_c   1.000
_cell.angle_alpha   90.00
_cell.angle_beta   90.00
_cell.angle_gamma   90.00
#
_symmetry.space_group_name_H-M   'P 1'
#
loop_
_entity.id
_entity.type
_entity.pdbx_description
1 polymer ?
#
loop_
_entity_poly.entity_id
_entity_poly.type
_entity_poly.pdbx_seq_one_letter_code
_entity_poly.pdbx_strand_id
1 'polypeptide(L)'
;MVKVKPVQNGRTSRMSFSRINEVIGMPNLIEIQKNSYNWFLDEGLREVFHDIDAIEDYTGNLSLEFVDYRLDKHPKYTIKECKERDATYAAPLYVTARLLNKSTGEVKEQEIFMGDFPLMTDSGTFISNGAERVIVSQLVRSPGVFYASSKDRTGKDLFTATMNPNRGAWLEYETDSSDVYYVRIDKNRKLPVTTFLRALGLGTDEQIRQYFGDSEPKINATLEKDITHSTEEALLECYRKLRPGEPPTVESSRSHINLLFFDPRRYDLARFGRFKMNNKLCLSRRIAGYKTAEDIIAPLTGELLAAKGERINHEKAVEIDNAGVSRVTVIVERKGQDPINVIVFSNGCVDAQSFFSFDVKECGINERASFAEIRKILDATSDPEEQKELLTKNHDKLISRTVTVDDIFASVNYLLGLDHGIGVTDEIDHLGNRRVRSVGELLQNQFRIGFARMERVVRERMTLQNQESGEITPQSLVNIRPVVAAIREFIGSSPLSQFMDQNNPLSELTHKRRLSALGPGGLSRDRAGFEVRDVHYTHYGRLCPIETPEGSNIGLISYLASFAKINKYGFIEAPYRRVDKETGVVTDEVVYMPADVEDEYIVAQANEPLDENNRFVRSRVSGRHRNDIQEFAREQVDFMDVSPRMMVSVATACIPFLENDDCNRALMGSNMQRQAVPLMVTQRSLVATGMEYKAATDSGVCVLAAHDGTVESVDADKIVVRLEDGSADTYELIKFMRSNQGTCVNQRPAVYVGDVVKKGDVLADGPATKDGEISLGKNALIGFMTWEGYNYEDAVLLNEKLVREDIYTSIHIEEYESEARDTKLGPEEVTRDIPNVGDDSLKDLDDRGIIRIGAEVKTGDILVGKVTPKGETELTAEERLLRAIFGEKAREVRDTSLRVPHGAYGIVVDVKVFTPENSDELQPGVRTLSLIHISEPTRPLYIS
;
A
#
# COMPACT_ATOMS: atom_id res chain seq x y z
N MET A 1 -14.74 20.08 38.46
CA MET A 1 -14.07 21.09 37.60
C MET A 1 -13.00 20.38 36.78
N VAL A 2 -12.93 20.63 35.50
CA VAL A 2 -11.86 20.10 34.64
C VAL A 2 -10.54 20.74 35.08
N LYS A 3 -9.56 19.93 35.47
CA LYS A 3 -8.22 20.42 35.78
C LYS A 3 -7.54 20.79 34.48
N VAL A 4 -7.40 22.07 34.18
CA VAL A 4 -6.66 22.55 33.00
C VAL A 4 -5.17 22.34 33.23
N LYS A 5 -4.49 21.71 32.29
CA LYS A 5 -3.06 21.44 32.35
C LYS A 5 -2.34 22.09 31.15
N PRO A 6 -1.20 22.74 31.35
CA PRO A 6 -0.37 23.16 30.22
C PRO A 6 0.25 21.96 29.55
N VAL A 7 0.15 21.85 28.24
CA VAL A 7 0.80 20.84 27.41
C VAL A 7 1.83 21.54 26.54
N GLN A 8 3.08 21.11 26.62
CA GLN A 8 4.17 21.65 25.85
C GLN A 8 4.19 21.02 24.47
N ASN A 9 4.13 21.83 23.43
CA ASN A 9 4.28 21.44 22.03
C ASN A 9 5.55 22.10 21.48
N GLY A 10 6.66 21.39 21.54
CA GLY A 10 7.95 21.97 21.21
C GLY A 10 8.26 23.21 22.08
N ARG A 11 8.38 24.36 21.46
CA ARG A 11 8.69 25.65 22.12
C ARG A 11 7.44 26.40 22.60
N THR A 12 6.27 25.99 22.19
CA THR A 12 5.00 26.61 22.56
C THR A 12 4.22 25.76 23.54
N SER A 13 3.33 26.36 24.33
CA SER A 13 2.44 25.64 25.24
C SER A 13 0.99 25.96 24.94
N ARG A 14 0.12 24.95 25.10
CA ARG A 14 -1.32 25.09 25.05
C ARG A 14 -1.96 24.61 26.35
N MET A 15 -3.06 25.22 26.72
CA MET A 15 -3.85 24.77 27.86
C MET A 15 -4.76 23.62 27.42
N SER A 16 -4.56 22.43 27.98
CA SER A 16 -5.36 21.25 27.68
C SER A 16 -6.55 21.15 28.64
N PHE A 17 -7.74 20.98 28.06
CA PHE A 17 -8.99 20.68 28.75
C PHE A 17 -9.35 19.19 28.69
N SER A 18 -8.45 18.35 28.23
CA SER A 18 -8.68 16.91 28.11
C SER A 18 -8.99 16.27 29.47
N ARG A 19 -9.98 15.39 29.47
CA ARG A 19 -10.36 14.59 30.65
C ARG A 19 -9.69 13.23 30.67
N ILE A 20 -9.10 12.81 29.57
CA ILE A 20 -8.49 11.51 29.36
C ILE A 20 -6.97 11.66 29.34
N ASN A 21 -6.29 10.85 30.12
CA ASN A 21 -4.84 10.76 30.05
C ASN A 21 -4.46 9.78 28.93
N GLU A 22 -3.63 10.22 28.01
CA GLU A 22 -3.09 9.36 26.96
C GLU A 22 -1.96 8.50 27.51
N VAL A 23 -2.05 7.18 27.28
CA VAL A 23 -1.09 6.18 27.77
C VAL A 23 0.03 5.99 26.75
N ILE A 24 -0.30 6.11 25.48
CA ILE A 24 0.62 5.92 24.37
C ILE A 24 0.67 7.18 23.50
N GLY A 25 1.88 7.55 23.07
CA GLY A 25 2.07 8.57 22.06
C GLY A 25 1.61 8.08 20.68
N MET A 26 1.15 9.01 19.84
CA MET A 26 0.79 8.71 18.48
C MET A 26 2.02 8.23 17.70
N PRO A 27 1.93 7.16 16.89
CA PRO A 27 3.03 6.71 16.04
C PRO A 27 3.38 7.77 14.98
N ASN A 28 4.56 7.65 14.36
CA ASN A 28 4.91 8.50 13.23
C ASN A 28 3.88 8.31 12.11
N LEU A 29 3.28 9.41 11.66
CA LEU A 29 2.13 9.38 10.75
C LEU A 29 2.48 8.91 9.32
N ILE A 30 3.75 8.96 8.92
CA ILE A 30 4.23 8.46 7.62
C ILE A 30 4.92 7.09 7.70
N GLU A 31 4.82 6.42 8.81
CA GLU A 31 5.45 5.12 9.07
C GLU A 31 5.02 4.05 8.07
N ILE A 32 3.77 4.08 7.62
CA ILE A 32 3.25 3.15 6.61
C ILE A 32 4.10 3.16 5.32
N GLN A 33 4.49 4.32 4.83
CA GLN A 33 5.31 4.45 3.63
C GLN A 33 6.75 4.01 3.88
N LYS A 34 7.37 4.53 4.94
CA LYS A 34 8.77 4.25 5.28
C LYS A 34 9.02 2.78 5.61
N ASN A 35 8.20 2.19 6.46
CA ASN A 35 8.38 0.80 6.87
C ASN A 35 8.22 -0.16 5.70
N SER A 36 7.24 0.08 4.84
CA SER A 36 7.03 -0.75 3.65
C SER A 36 8.20 -0.68 2.67
N TYR A 37 8.74 0.51 2.44
CA TYR A 37 9.88 0.69 1.54
C TYR A 37 11.16 0.07 2.12
N ASN A 38 11.42 0.23 3.43
CA ASN A 38 12.55 -0.39 4.10
C ASN A 38 12.47 -1.92 4.06
N TRP A 39 11.28 -2.48 4.33
CA TRP A 39 11.05 -3.92 4.16
C TRP A 39 11.39 -4.39 2.74
N PHE A 40 10.99 -3.62 1.73
CA PHE A 40 11.28 -3.97 0.34
C PHE A 40 12.79 -3.98 0.06
N LEU A 41 13.54 -3.01 0.58
CA LEU A 41 14.99 -2.95 0.41
C LEU A 41 15.72 -4.09 1.15
N ASP A 42 15.28 -4.44 2.35
CA ASP A 42 15.95 -5.42 3.20
C ASP A 42 15.57 -6.87 2.86
N GLU A 43 14.28 -7.14 2.69
CA GLU A 43 13.73 -8.48 2.50
C GLU A 43 13.11 -8.67 1.12
N GLY A 44 12.32 -7.71 0.64
CA GLY A 44 11.51 -7.86 -0.57
C GLY A 44 12.35 -8.08 -1.85
N LEU A 45 13.47 -7.39 -2.01
CA LEU A 45 14.39 -7.63 -3.13
C LEU A 45 15.04 -9.01 -3.04
N ARG A 46 15.42 -9.42 -1.84
CA ARG A 46 16.01 -10.75 -1.61
C ARG A 46 15.04 -11.87 -1.96
N GLU A 47 13.77 -11.72 -1.61
CA GLU A 47 12.72 -12.67 -1.99
C GLU A 47 12.58 -12.76 -3.52
N VAL A 48 12.62 -11.63 -4.24
CA VAL A 48 12.55 -11.65 -5.71
C VAL A 48 13.73 -12.39 -6.34
N PHE A 49 14.94 -12.15 -5.84
CA PHE A 49 16.13 -12.87 -6.34
C PHE A 49 16.11 -14.36 -6.01
N HIS A 50 15.59 -14.73 -4.84
CA HIS A 50 15.42 -16.13 -4.47
C HIS A 50 14.33 -16.83 -5.29
N ASP A 51 13.27 -16.14 -5.65
CA ASP A 51 12.17 -16.67 -6.48
C ASP A 51 12.61 -16.94 -7.94
N ILE A 52 13.63 -16.23 -8.39
CA ILE A 52 14.28 -16.48 -9.67
C ILE A 52 15.36 -17.52 -9.44
N ASP A 53 14.97 -18.81 -9.49
CA ASP A 53 15.94 -19.89 -9.52
C ASP A 53 16.98 -19.65 -10.61
N ALA A 54 18.06 -20.42 -10.56
CA ALA A 54 19.07 -20.42 -11.62
C ALA A 54 18.42 -20.50 -13.01
N ILE A 55 18.70 -19.49 -13.86
CA ILE A 55 18.22 -19.46 -15.24
C ILE A 55 19.03 -20.45 -16.04
N GLU A 56 18.41 -21.54 -16.43
CA GLU A 56 19.07 -22.58 -17.24
C GLU A 56 18.74 -22.40 -18.72
N ASP A 57 19.74 -22.71 -19.56
CA ASP A 57 19.61 -22.86 -20.99
C ASP A 57 18.71 -24.07 -21.33
N TYR A 58 18.12 -24.10 -22.52
CA TYR A 58 17.31 -25.23 -23.02
C TYR A 58 18.07 -26.57 -23.07
N THR A 59 19.41 -26.52 -23.16
CA THR A 59 20.27 -27.70 -23.11
C THR A 59 20.69 -28.10 -21.69
N GLY A 60 20.45 -27.24 -20.70
CA GLY A 60 20.83 -27.45 -19.30
C GLY A 60 22.34 -27.29 -19.02
N ASN A 61 23.14 -26.82 -19.98
CA ASN A 61 24.60 -26.71 -19.86
C ASN A 61 25.06 -25.42 -19.18
N LEU A 62 24.35 -24.33 -19.42
CA LEU A 62 24.64 -23.03 -18.82
C LEU A 62 23.59 -22.72 -17.76
N SER A 63 24.04 -22.23 -16.62
CA SER A 63 23.18 -21.79 -15.49
C SER A 63 23.65 -20.44 -15.00
N LEU A 64 22.73 -19.45 -15.00
CA LEU A 64 22.96 -18.10 -14.47
C LEU A 64 22.18 -17.95 -13.18
N GLU A 65 22.86 -17.58 -12.12
CA GLU A 65 22.32 -17.37 -10.79
C GLU A 65 22.61 -15.95 -10.30
N PHE A 66 21.64 -15.32 -9.64
CA PHE A 66 21.85 -14.06 -8.95
C PHE A 66 22.12 -14.33 -7.46
N VAL A 67 23.32 -14.00 -7.01
CA VAL A 67 23.81 -14.38 -5.68
C VAL A 67 23.52 -13.33 -4.64
N ASP A 68 23.78 -12.07 -4.96
CA ASP A 68 23.66 -10.94 -4.04
C ASP A 68 23.37 -9.65 -4.77
N TYR A 69 22.93 -8.62 -4.05
CA TYR A 69 22.67 -7.30 -4.59
C TYR A 69 23.21 -6.20 -3.67
N ARG A 70 23.54 -5.09 -4.26
CA ARG A 70 24.02 -3.91 -3.56
C ARG A 70 23.35 -2.65 -4.14
N LEU A 71 22.60 -1.96 -3.32
CA LEU A 71 22.10 -0.61 -3.65
C LEU A 71 23.15 0.40 -3.17
N ASP A 72 23.57 1.30 -4.05
CA ASP A 72 24.51 2.36 -3.67
C ASP A 72 23.82 3.30 -2.67
N LYS A 73 24.55 3.70 -1.63
CA LYS A 73 24.04 4.63 -0.61
C LYS A 73 24.03 6.07 -1.09
N HIS A 74 24.75 6.38 -2.18
CA HIS A 74 24.87 7.70 -2.71
C HIS A 74 23.96 7.86 -3.94
N PRO A 75 22.88 8.64 -3.85
CA PRO A 75 22.05 8.95 -5.02
C PRO A 75 22.86 9.75 -6.04
N LYS A 76 22.48 9.62 -7.31
CA LYS A 76 23.10 10.36 -8.41
C LYS A 76 23.02 11.88 -8.24
N TYR A 77 21.89 12.35 -7.74
CA TYR A 77 21.63 13.75 -7.40
C TYR A 77 20.95 13.86 -6.03
N THR A 78 21.15 14.97 -5.36
CA THR A 78 20.39 15.30 -4.13
C THR A 78 18.92 15.60 -4.46
N ILE A 79 18.04 15.59 -3.45
CA ILE A 79 16.61 15.89 -3.61
C ILE A 79 16.41 17.28 -4.24
N LYS A 80 17.18 18.28 -3.81
CA LYS A 80 17.15 19.65 -4.33
C LYS A 80 17.57 19.69 -5.80
N GLU A 81 18.68 19.03 -6.13
CA GLU A 81 19.17 18.95 -7.52
C GLU A 81 18.21 18.21 -8.44
N CYS A 82 17.53 17.14 -7.96
CA CYS A 82 16.51 16.44 -8.74
C CYS A 82 15.33 17.35 -9.10
N LYS A 83 14.89 18.17 -8.15
CA LYS A 83 13.81 19.15 -8.40
C LYS A 83 14.24 20.28 -9.33
N GLU A 84 15.48 20.73 -9.21
CA GLU A 84 16.04 21.80 -10.06
C GLU A 84 16.31 21.33 -11.50
N ARG A 85 16.74 20.09 -11.67
CA ARG A 85 17.12 19.50 -12.97
C ARG A 85 16.03 18.66 -13.62
N ASP A 86 14.83 18.57 -13.04
CA ASP A 86 13.76 17.67 -13.45
C ASP A 86 14.23 16.20 -13.58
N ALA A 87 15.12 15.78 -12.69
CA ALA A 87 15.68 14.45 -12.64
C ALA A 87 14.90 13.55 -11.70
N THR A 88 15.12 12.24 -11.82
CA THR A 88 14.56 11.24 -10.91
C THR A 88 15.52 10.98 -9.75
N TYR A 89 15.00 10.99 -8.53
CA TYR A 89 15.77 10.66 -7.33
C TYR A 89 15.97 9.15 -7.26
N ALA A 90 17.14 8.69 -7.64
CA ALA A 90 17.47 7.28 -7.77
C ALA A 90 18.93 7.00 -7.42
N ALA A 91 19.23 5.76 -7.09
CA ALA A 91 20.58 5.28 -6.86
C ALA A 91 20.87 4.03 -7.70
N PRO A 92 22.13 3.78 -8.08
CA PRO A 92 22.51 2.61 -8.85
C PRO A 92 22.28 1.32 -8.06
N LEU A 93 21.64 0.34 -8.68
CA LEU A 93 21.49 -1.01 -8.18
C LEU A 93 22.48 -1.93 -8.92
N TYR A 94 23.29 -2.64 -8.17
CA TYR A 94 24.21 -3.65 -8.67
C TYR A 94 23.81 -5.03 -8.18
N VAL A 95 23.94 -6.02 -9.03
CA VAL A 95 23.61 -7.41 -8.72
C VAL A 95 24.78 -8.29 -9.09
N THR A 96 25.19 -9.16 -8.19
CA THR A 96 26.25 -10.16 -8.44
C THR A 96 25.65 -11.37 -9.13
N ALA A 97 26.01 -11.58 -10.39
CA ALA A 97 25.59 -12.71 -11.18
C ALA A 97 26.71 -13.75 -11.33
N ARG A 98 26.37 -15.02 -11.13
CA ARG A 98 27.25 -16.16 -11.26
C ARG A 98 26.81 -17.02 -12.43
N LEU A 99 27.67 -17.19 -13.42
CA LEU A 99 27.46 -18.06 -14.56
C LEU A 99 28.24 -19.36 -14.35
N LEU A 100 27.53 -20.46 -14.31
CA LEU A 100 28.12 -21.83 -14.26
C LEU A 100 27.96 -22.48 -15.61
N ASN A 101 29.08 -22.92 -16.19
CA ASN A 101 29.10 -23.81 -17.34
C ASN A 101 29.32 -25.26 -16.86
N LYS A 102 28.24 -26.04 -16.85
CA LYS A 102 28.28 -27.46 -16.39
C LYS A 102 29.14 -28.37 -17.25
N SER A 103 29.33 -28.02 -18.52
CA SER A 103 30.13 -28.82 -19.44
C SER A 103 31.65 -28.64 -19.24
N THR A 104 32.11 -27.43 -18.91
CA THR A 104 33.52 -27.09 -18.67
C THR A 104 33.90 -27.03 -17.21
N GLY A 105 32.89 -26.92 -16.31
CA GLY A 105 33.06 -26.67 -14.87
C GLY A 105 33.53 -25.24 -14.54
N GLU A 106 33.51 -24.35 -15.51
CA GLU A 106 33.94 -22.96 -15.34
C GLU A 106 32.86 -22.15 -14.62
N VAL A 107 33.25 -21.37 -13.61
CA VAL A 107 32.39 -20.44 -12.86
C VAL A 107 32.88 -19.01 -13.08
N LYS A 108 32.04 -18.15 -13.63
CA LYS A 108 32.31 -16.71 -13.78
C LYS A 108 31.36 -15.92 -12.89
N GLU A 109 31.92 -15.12 -12.00
CA GLU A 109 31.16 -14.22 -11.14
C GLU A 109 31.46 -12.77 -11.51
N GLN A 110 30.41 -11.95 -11.65
CA GLN A 110 30.57 -10.56 -12.06
C GLN A 110 29.45 -9.71 -11.47
N GLU A 111 29.80 -8.51 -10.98
CA GLU A 111 28.84 -7.49 -10.58
C GLU A 111 28.26 -6.78 -11.82
N ILE A 112 26.96 -6.76 -11.96
CA ILE A 112 26.25 -6.18 -13.10
C ILE A 112 25.43 -4.99 -12.60
N PHE A 113 25.54 -3.87 -13.31
CA PHE A 113 24.66 -2.72 -13.11
C PHE A 113 23.25 -3.04 -13.62
N MET A 114 22.24 -2.94 -12.72
CA MET A 114 20.83 -3.26 -13.00
C MET A 114 19.96 -2.05 -13.29
N GLY A 115 20.54 -0.86 -13.32
CA GLY A 115 19.84 0.39 -13.54
C GLY A 115 19.73 1.25 -12.30
N ASP A 116 19.19 2.44 -12.49
CA ASP A 116 18.91 3.37 -11.40
C ASP A 116 17.59 3.00 -10.73
N PHE A 117 17.66 2.72 -9.43
CA PHE A 117 16.53 2.33 -8.61
C PHE A 117 15.95 3.56 -7.88
N PRO A 118 14.62 3.82 -7.95
CA PRO A 118 14.02 4.97 -7.30
C PRO A 118 14.14 4.87 -5.77
N LEU A 119 14.61 5.96 -5.17
CA LEU A 119 14.71 6.10 -3.73
C LEU A 119 13.53 6.87 -3.16
N MET A 120 13.09 6.46 -1.96
CA MET A 120 12.12 7.20 -1.18
C MET A 120 12.81 8.35 -0.44
N THR A 121 12.20 9.53 -0.46
CA THR A 121 12.64 10.68 0.34
C THR A 121 12.32 10.47 1.82
N ASP A 122 12.92 11.26 2.69
CA ASP A 122 12.66 11.21 4.14
C ASP A 122 11.19 11.49 4.49
N SER A 123 10.48 12.19 3.62
CA SER A 123 9.05 12.46 3.75
C SER A 123 8.13 11.38 3.20
N GLY A 124 8.66 10.26 2.71
CA GLY A 124 7.87 9.13 2.19
C GLY A 124 7.36 9.32 0.76
N THR A 125 8.02 10.15 -0.04
CA THR A 125 7.66 10.44 -1.44
C THR A 125 8.72 9.94 -2.40
N PHE A 126 8.34 9.85 -3.69
CA PHE A 126 9.27 9.58 -4.79
C PHE A 126 9.35 10.81 -5.70
N ILE A 127 10.53 11.12 -6.19
CA ILE A 127 10.73 12.19 -7.16
C ILE A 127 10.98 11.56 -8.52
N SER A 128 10.06 11.78 -9.45
CA SER A 128 10.17 11.34 -10.83
C SER A 128 10.06 12.53 -11.76
N ASN A 129 11.09 12.74 -12.58
CA ASN A 129 11.16 13.89 -13.49
C ASN A 129 10.92 15.24 -12.80
N GLY A 130 11.50 15.41 -11.61
CA GLY A 130 11.39 16.63 -10.79
C GLY A 130 10.09 16.79 -10.01
N ALA A 131 9.06 15.99 -10.26
CA ALA A 131 7.79 16.05 -9.57
C ALA A 131 7.74 15.04 -8.42
N GLU A 132 7.27 15.47 -7.25
CA GLU A 132 7.02 14.56 -6.13
C GLU A 132 5.75 13.74 -6.37
N ARG A 133 5.87 12.43 -6.17
CA ARG A 133 4.78 11.47 -6.28
C ARG A 133 4.64 10.64 -5.03
N VAL A 134 3.42 10.25 -4.73
CA VAL A 134 3.08 9.34 -3.65
C VAL A 134 2.50 8.07 -4.25
N ILE A 135 3.04 6.93 -3.86
CA ILE A 135 2.45 5.63 -4.21
C ILE A 135 1.42 5.30 -3.13
N VAL A 136 0.16 5.36 -3.51
CA VAL A 136 -0.98 5.11 -2.61
C VAL A 136 -1.07 3.63 -2.33
N SER A 137 -1.26 3.27 -1.05
CA SER A 137 -1.50 1.88 -0.64
C SER A 137 -2.84 1.39 -1.15
N GLN A 138 -2.90 0.13 -1.54
CA GLN A 138 -4.09 -0.49 -2.10
C GLN A 138 -4.73 -1.45 -1.09
N LEU A 139 -6.04 -1.37 -0.93
CA LEU A 139 -6.82 -2.28 -0.12
C LEU A 139 -7.39 -3.38 -1.01
N VAL A 140 -6.96 -4.62 -0.78
CA VAL A 140 -7.33 -5.77 -1.61
C VAL A 140 -7.86 -6.91 -0.75
N ARG A 141 -8.61 -7.82 -1.37
CA ARG A 141 -9.01 -9.07 -0.73
C ARG A 141 -7.76 -9.91 -0.44
N SER A 142 -7.64 -10.42 0.80
CA SER A 142 -6.54 -11.30 1.16
C SER A 142 -6.59 -12.60 0.35
N PRO A 143 -5.46 -13.15 -0.10
CA PRO A 143 -5.41 -14.54 -0.53
C PRO A 143 -5.82 -15.49 0.59
N GLY A 144 -6.37 -16.64 0.22
CA GLY A 144 -6.84 -17.65 1.15
C GLY A 144 -8.12 -18.32 0.66
N VAL A 145 -8.80 -19.01 1.56
CA VAL A 145 -10.09 -19.65 1.28
C VAL A 145 -11.21 -18.94 2.03
N PHE A 146 -12.29 -18.60 1.33
CA PHE A 146 -13.42 -17.85 1.86
C PHE A 146 -14.73 -18.56 1.54
N TYR A 147 -15.62 -18.60 2.51
CA TYR A 147 -16.91 -19.27 2.42
C TYR A 147 -18.04 -18.25 2.49
N ALA A 148 -18.99 -18.38 1.60
CA ALA A 148 -20.18 -17.55 1.58
C ALA A 148 -21.44 -18.42 1.54
N SER A 149 -22.56 -17.88 2.00
CA SER A 149 -23.87 -18.49 1.87
C SER A 149 -24.78 -17.64 1.01
N SER A 150 -25.60 -18.29 0.20
CA SER A 150 -26.66 -17.66 -0.57
C SER A 150 -27.94 -18.44 -0.39
N LYS A 151 -29.11 -17.78 -0.49
CA LYS A 151 -30.38 -18.47 -0.43
C LYS A 151 -30.89 -18.75 -1.83
N ASP A 152 -31.31 -19.99 -2.06
CA ASP A 152 -32.02 -20.37 -3.25
C ASP A 152 -33.44 -19.79 -3.26
N ARG A 153 -34.15 -19.86 -4.38
CA ARG A 153 -35.54 -19.45 -4.53
C ARG A 153 -36.50 -20.13 -3.55
N THR A 154 -36.15 -21.32 -3.08
CA THR A 154 -36.90 -22.08 -2.06
C THR A 154 -36.55 -21.71 -0.62
N GLY A 155 -35.60 -20.77 -0.40
CA GLY A 155 -35.13 -20.37 0.93
C GLY A 155 -34.06 -21.28 1.54
N LYS A 156 -33.59 -22.29 0.82
CA LYS A 156 -32.51 -23.19 1.23
C LYS A 156 -31.16 -22.47 1.18
N ASP A 157 -30.33 -22.63 2.21
CA ASP A 157 -28.98 -22.10 2.24
C ASP A 157 -28.07 -22.94 1.33
N LEU A 158 -27.45 -22.27 0.36
CA LEU A 158 -26.45 -22.84 -0.52
C LEU A 158 -25.08 -22.22 -0.17
N PHE A 159 -24.10 -23.06 0.13
CA PHE A 159 -22.76 -22.62 0.47
C PHE A 159 -21.86 -22.63 -0.75
N THR A 160 -21.02 -21.61 -0.85
CA THR A 160 -19.99 -21.48 -1.87
C THR A 160 -18.66 -21.22 -1.21
N ALA A 161 -17.58 -21.62 -1.85
CA ALA A 161 -16.26 -21.31 -1.39
C ALA A 161 -15.37 -20.80 -2.52
N THR A 162 -14.49 -19.88 -2.24
CA THR A 162 -13.51 -19.35 -3.18
C THR A 162 -12.13 -19.44 -2.58
N MET A 163 -11.24 -20.14 -3.25
CA MET A 163 -9.82 -20.18 -2.93
C MET A 163 -9.08 -19.31 -3.92
N ASN A 164 -8.56 -18.17 -3.47
CA ASN A 164 -7.83 -17.23 -4.29
C ASN A 164 -6.37 -17.13 -3.83
N PRO A 165 -5.42 -17.33 -4.75
CA PRO A 165 -4.01 -17.10 -4.49
C PRO A 165 -3.63 -15.62 -4.62
N ASN A 166 -2.42 -15.27 -4.19
CA ASN A 166 -1.82 -13.99 -4.53
C ASN A 166 -1.48 -13.91 -6.04
N ARG A 167 -1.04 -15.04 -6.59
CA ARG A 167 -0.76 -15.23 -8.02
C ARG A 167 -1.10 -16.66 -8.41
N GLY A 168 -1.93 -16.82 -9.43
CA GLY A 168 -2.30 -18.15 -9.96
C GLY A 168 -3.79 -18.29 -10.24
N ALA A 169 -4.21 -19.52 -10.50
CA ALA A 169 -5.58 -19.87 -10.85
C ALA A 169 -6.50 -19.88 -9.62
N TRP A 170 -7.70 -19.35 -9.77
CA TRP A 170 -8.73 -19.39 -8.75
C TRP A 170 -9.43 -20.75 -8.74
N LEU A 171 -9.84 -21.19 -7.56
CA LEU A 171 -10.62 -22.39 -7.36
C LEU A 171 -11.93 -22.01 -6.66
N GLU A 172 -13.04 -22.20 -7.33
CA GLU A 172 -14.36 -21.85 -6.82
C GLU A 172 -15.21 -23.12 -6.65
N TYR A 173 -15.81 -23.29 -5.48
CA TYR A 173 -16.74 -24.37 -5.19
C TYR A 173 -18.15 -23.80 -5.13
N GLU A 174 -19.08 -24.44 -5.82
CA GLU A 174 -20.48 -24.08 -5.88
C GLU A 174 -21.36 -25.26 -5.46
N THR A 175 -22.39 -25.00 -4.65
CA THR A 175 -23.45 -25.97 -4.39
C THR A 175 -24.67 -25.68 -5.28
N ASP A 176 -25.18 -26.67 -5.96
CA ASP A 176 -26.38 -26.52 -6.77
C ASP A 176 -27.65 -26.79 -5.95
N SER A 177 -28.80 -26.36 -6.43
CA SER A 177 -30.12 -26.65 -5.83
C SER A 177 -30.43 -28.15 -5.69
N SER A 178 -29.77 -29.00 -6.48
CA SER A 178 -29.86 -30.47 -6.43
C SER A 178 -28.86 -31.11 -5.45
N ASP A 179 -28.23 -30.36 -4.57
CA ASP A 179 -27.24 -30.83 -3.58
C ASP A 179 -25.95 -31.41 -4.16
N VAL A 180 -25.60 -30.99 -5.36
CA VAL A 180 -24.37 -31.42 -6.04
C VAL A 180 -23.30 -30.34 -5.87
N TYR A 181 -22.11 -30.76 -5.51
CA TYR A 181 -20.94 -29.87 -5.43
C TYR A 181 -20.23 -29.83 -6.78
N TYR A 182 -20.02 -28.60 -7.25
CA TYR A 182 -19.25 -28.33 -8.44
C TYR A 182 -17.99 -27.55 -8.09
N VAL A 183 -16.94 -27.76 -8.86
CA VAL A 183 -15.72 -26.98 -8.83
C VAL A 183 -15.55 -26.26 -10.17
N ARG A 184 -15.11 -25.02 -10.12
CA ARG A 184 -14.73 -24.20 -11.25
C ARG A 184 -13.27 -23.77 -11.10
N ILE A 185 -12.47 -24.04 -12.11
CA ILE A 185 -11.07 -23.68 -12.13
C ILE A 185 -10.90 -22.49 -13.07
N ASP A 186 -10.45 -21.35 -12.53
CA ASP A 186 -10.10 -20.13 -13.27
C ASP A 186 -11.18 -19.68 -14.27
N LYS A 187 -12.45 -19.60 -13.82
CA LYS A 187 -13.62 -19.20 -14.61
C LYS A 187 -14.03 -20.16 -15.75
N ASN A 188 -13.41 -21.30 -15.87
CA ASN A 188 -13.78 -22.31 -16.84
C ASN A 188 -15.14 -22.96 -16.50
N ARG A 189 -15.58 -23.90 -17.34
CA ARG A 189 -16.82 -24.63 -17.12
C ARG A 189 -16.74 -25.47 -15.84
N LYS A 190 -17.84 -25.50 -15.08
CA LYS A 190 -17.94 -26.30 -13.84
C LYS A 190 -17.86 -27.79 -14.11
N LEU A 191 -17.27 -28.52 -13.20
CA LEU A 191 -17.23 -29.98 -13.17
C LEU A 191 -17.57 -30.48 -11.76
N PRO A 192 -18.03 -31.75 -11.60
CA PRO A 192 -18.28 -32.29 -10.27
C PRO A 192 -17.02 -32.25 -9.41
N VAL A 193 -17.15 -31.91 -8.14
CA VAL A 193 -16.00 -31.87 -7.20
C VAL A 193 -15.31 -33.22 -7.11
N THR A 194 -16.07 -34.33 -7.18
CA THR A 194 -15.55 -35.70 -7.13
C THR A 194 -14.61 -36.03 -8.27
N THR A 195 -14.88 -35.53 -9.49
CA THR A 195 -13.98 -35.65 -10.64
C THR A 195 -12.62 -35.00 -10.34
N PHE A 196 -12.63 -33.82 -9.73
CA PHE A 196 -11.41 -33.11 -9.35
C PHE A 196 -10.66 -33.81 -8.21
N LEU A 197 -11.38 -34.32 -7.21
CA LEU A 197 -10.78 -35.11 -6.11
C LEU A 197 -10.12 -36.42 -6.63
N ARG A 198 -10.74 -37.08 -7.61
CA ARG A 198 -10.15 -38.25 -8.28
C ARG A 198 -8.87 -37.90 -9.03
N ALA A 199 -8.87 -36.78 -9.75
CA ALA A 199 -7.70 -36.30 -10.47
C ALA A 199 -6.52 -35.99 -9.52
N LEU A 200 -6.80 -35.62 -8.26
CA LEU A 200 -5.81 -35.35 -7.22
C LEU A 200 -5.35 -36.58 -6.42
N GLY A 201 -5.95 -37.76 -6.63
CA GLY A 201 -5.45 -39.00 -6.02
C GLY A 201 -6.49 -39.92 -5.39
N LEU A 202 -7.74 -39.49 -5.18
CA LEU A 202 -8.83 -40.35 -4.68
C LEU A 202 -9.54 -41.07 -5.85
N GLY A 203 -8.94 -42.12 -6.37
CA GLY A 203 -9.32 -42.73 -7.64
C GLY A 203 -10.67 -43.44 -7.66
N THR A 204 -11.12 -44.03 -6.53
CA THR A 204 -12.35 -44.81 -6.46
C THR A 204 -13.43 -44.16 -5.63
N ASP A 205 -14.71 -44.52 -5.88
CA ASP A 205 -15.86 -44.04 -5.10
C ASP A 205 -15.74 -44.42 -3.62
N GLU A 206 -15.24 -45.60 -3.35
CA GLU A 206 -15.03 -46.10 -2.00
C GLU A 206 -14.00 -45.27 -1.23
N GLN A 207 -12.90 -44.88 -1.88
CA GLN A 207 -11.89 -43.99 -1.28
C GLN A 207 -12.45 -42.63 -0.94
N ILE A 208 -13.26 -42.04 -1.82
CA ILE A 208 -13.92 -40.75 -1.56
C ILE A 208 -14.89 -40.87 -0.39
N ARG A 209 -15.75 -41.91 -0.35
CA ARG A 209 -16.66 -42.14 0.76
C ARG A 209 -15.94 -42.38 2.07
N GLN A 210 -14.91 -43.17 2.07
CA GLN A 210 -14.10 -43.45 3.27
C GLN A 210 -13.41 -42.19 3.78
N TYR A 211 -12.99 -41.30 2.85
CA TYR A 211 -12.28 -40.06 3.19
C TYR A 211 -13.21 -38.99 3.75
N PHE A 212 -14.37 -38.77 3.13
CA PHE A 212 -15.32 -37.72 3.50
C PHE A 212 -16.49 -38.16 4.38
N GLY A 213 -16.78 -39.48 4.45
CA GLY A 213 -17.88 -40.11 5.22
C GLY A 213 -18.87 -40.80 4.29
N ASP A 214 -19.20 -42.04 4.65
CA ASP A 214 -20.12 -42.90 3.86
C ASP A 214 -21.55 -42.38 3.83
N SER A 215 -21.98 -41.66 4.86
CA SER A 215 -23.33 -41.14 5.06
C SER A 215 -23.54 -39.71 4.56
N GLU A 216 -22.55 -39.11 3.90
CA GLU A 216 -22.66 -37.73 3.39
C GLU A 216 -23.54 -37.66 2.14
N PRO A 217 -24.81 -37.12 2.23
CA PRO A 217 -25.76 -37.15 1.12
C PRO A 217 -25.31 -36.33 -0.08
N LYS A 218 -24.62 -35.22 0.12
CA LYS A 218 -24.17 -34.34 -0.98
C LYS A 218 -22.99 -34.91 -1.76
N ILE A 219 -22.09 -35.61 -1.09
CA ILE A 219 -21.01 -36.37 -1.75
C ILE A 219 -21.60 -37.51 -2.58
N ASN A 220 -22.57 -38.26 -2.04
CA ASN A 220 -23.21 -39.34 -2.77
C ASN A 220 -23.99 -38.81 -4.01
N ALA A 221 -24.72 -37.72 -3.86
CA ALA A 221 -25.40 -37.06 -4.97
C ALA A 221 -24.42 -36.55 -6.05
N THR A 222 -23.24 -36.10 -5.65
CA THR A 222 -22.18 -35.67 -6.58
C THR A 222 -21.54 -36.85 -7.28
N LEU A 223 -21.32 -37.99 -6.59
CA LEU A 223 -20.82 -39.22 -7.19
C LEU A 223 -21.77 -39.81 -8.24
N GLU A 224 -23.09 -39.72 -8.04
CA GLU A 224 -24.07 -40.14 -9.02
C GLU A 224 -24.03 -39.33 -10.33
N LYS A 225 -23.62 -38.07 -10.26
CA LYS A 225 -23.44 -37.20 -11.43
C LYS A 225 -22.06 -37.26 -12.05
N ASP A 226 -21.09 -37.82 -11.37
CA ASP A 226 -19.73 -38.01 -11.89
C ASP A 226 -19.69 -39.17 -12.88
N ILE A 227 -19.20 -38.87 -14.07
CA ILE A 227 -19.08 -39.86 -15.17
C ILE A 227 -17.76 -40.60 -15.16
N THR A 228 -16.84 -40.23 -14.25
CA THR A 228 -15.49 -40.79 -14.17
C THR A 228 -15.43 -41.83 -13.05
N HIS A 229 -14.61 -42.89 -13.25
CA HIS A 229 -14.46 -43.98 -12.30
C HIS A 229 -13.00 -44.28 -11.91
N SER A 230 -12.05 -43.61 -12.54
CA SER A 230 -10.63 -43.74 -12.25
C SER A 230 -9.90 -42.38 -12.25
N THR A 231 -8.71 -42.33 -11.67
CA THR A 231 -7.84 -41.17 -11.69
C THR A 231 -7.51 -40.72 -13.12
N GLU A 232 -7.28 -41.63 -14.00
CA GLU A 232 -6.91 -41.36 -15.41
C GLU A 232 -8.08 -40.72 -16.18
N GLU A 233 -9.29 -41.26 -16.04
CA GLU A 233 -10.50 -40.71 -16.65
C GLU A 233 -10.78 -39.30 -16.11
N ALA A 234 -10.60 -39.10 -14.80
CA ALA A 234 -10.80 -37.82 -14.16
C ALA A 234 -9.80 -36.75 -14.65
N LEU A 235 -8.55 -37.12 -14.84
CA LEU A 235 -7.53 -36.23 -15.40
C LEU A 235 -7.88 -35.81 -16.85
N LEU A 236 -8.32 -36.76 -17.67
CA LEU A 236 -8.72 -36.49 -19.05
C LEU A 236 -9.94 -35.57 -19.10
N GLU A 237 -10.94 -35.79 -18.23
CA GLU A 237 -12.13 -34.92 -18.18
C GLU A 237 -11.79 -33.52 -17.67
N CYS A 238 -10.95 -33.38 -16.66
CA CYS A 238 -10.45 -32.08 -16.21
C CYS A 238 -9.76 -31.32 -17.35
N TYR A 239 -8.92 -32.01 -18.12
CA TYR A 239 -8.20 -31.39 -19.24
C TYR A 239 -9.13 -30.94 -20.36
N ARG A 240 -10.16 -31.76 -20.70
CA ARG A 240 -11.17 -31.37 -21.70
C ARG A 240 -11.91 -30.09 -21.31
N LYS A 241 -12.19 -29.90 -20.00
CA LYS A 241 -12.86 -28.70 -19.49
C LYS A 241 -11.94 -27.49 -19.47
N LEU A 242 -10.66 -27.68 -19.16
CA LEU A 242 -9.66 -26.62 -19.07
C LEU A 242 -9.18 -26.16 -20.44
N ARG A 243 -9.01 -27.10 -21.38
CA ARG A 243 -8.51 -26.83 -22.74
C ARG A 243 -9.40 -27.49 -23.80
N PRO A 244 -10.57 -26.90 -24.07
CA PRO A 244 -11.43 -27.45 -25.10
C PRO A 244 -10.75 -27.37 -26.49
N GLY A 245 -10.72 -28.50 -27.21
CA GLY A 245 -10.17 -28.59 -28.56
C GLY A 245 -8.79 -29.21 -28.68
N GLU A 246 -8.08 -29.44 -27.58
CA GLU A 246 -6.82 -30.19 -27.58
C GLU A 246 -7.08 -31.68 -27.26
N PRO A 247 -6.37 -32.62 -27.93
CA PRO A 247 -6.50 -34.03 -27.59
C PRO A 247 -5.91 -34.33 -26.22
N PRO A 248 -6.69 -34.87 -25.25
CA PRO A 248 -6.20 -35.08 -23.89
C PRO A 248 -5.32 -36.34 -23.82
N THR A 249 -4.19 -36.26 -23.16
CA THR A 249 -3.36 -37.38 -22.72
C THR A 249 -3.21 -37.34 -21.20
N VAL A 250 -3.02 -38.48 -20.55
CA VAL A 250 -2.88 -38.53 -19.08
C VAL A 250 -1.68 -37.74 -18.60
N GLU A 251 -0.56 -37.82 -19.30
CA GLU A 251 0.66 -37.10 -18.95
C GLU A 251 0.50 -35.58 -19.09
N SER A 252 -0.06 -35.11 -20.21
CA SER A 252 -0.31 -33.68 -20.42
C SER A 252 -1.33 -33.12 -19.43
N SER A 253 -2.34 -33.92 -19.09
CA SER A 253 -3.35 -33.52 -18.10
C SER A 253 -2.77 -33.35 -16.70
N ARG A 254 -1.96 -34.34 -16.28
CA ARG A 254 -1.26 -34.30 -14.99
C ARG A 254 -0.28 -33.13 -14.92
N SER A 255 0.52 -32.96 -15.97
CA SER A 255 1.45 -31.83 -16.07
C SER A 255 0.73 -30.49 -16.02
N HIS A 256 -0.41 -30.35 -16.68
CA HIS A 256 -1.18 -29.11 -16.68
C HIS A 256 -1.75 -28.77 -15.31
N ILE A 257 -2.30 -29.74 -14.58
CA ILE A 257 -2.81 -29.53 -13.20
C ILE A 257 -1.65 -29.17 -12.27
N ASN A 258 -0.51 -29.84 -12.39
CA ASN A 258 0.68 -29.52 -11.59
C ASN A 258 1.16 -28.08 -11.86
N LEU A 259 1.20 -27.65 -13.11
CA LEU A 259 1.58 -26.29 -13.47
C LEU A 259 0.60 -25.22 -12.98
N LEU A 260 -0.71 -25.56 -12.85
CA LEU A 260 -1.71 -24.61 -12.39
C LEU A 260 -1.68 -24.39 -10.87
N PHE A 261 -1.45 -25.43 -10.07
CA PHE A 261 -1.64 -25.39 -8.62
C PHE A 261 -0.39 -25.65 -7.79
N PHE A 262 0.55 -26.43 -8.30
CA PHE A 262 1.68 -26.94 -7.51
C PHE A 262 3.05 -26.40 -7.97
N ASP A 263 3.10 -25.59 -9.01
CA ASP A 263 4.33 -24.94 -9.47
C ASP A 263 4.51 -23.57 -8.78
N PRO A 264 5.54 -23.38 -7.93
CA PRO A 264 5.80 -22.12 -7.23
C PRO A 264 6.01 -20.92 -8.16
N ARG A 265 6.40 -21.16 -9.41
CA ARG A 265 6.58 -20.10 -10.41
C ARG A 265 5.27 -19.53 -10.92
N ARG A 266 4.20 -20.30 -10.89
CA ARG A 266 2.88 -19.92 -11.42
C ARG A 266 1.83 -19.70 -10.35
N TYR A 267 1.92 -20.42 -9.25
CA TYR A 267 0.97 -20.34 -8.13
C TYR A 267 1.71 -19.96 -6.86
N ASP A 268 1.26 -18.90 -6.23
CA ASP A 268 1.84 -18.40 -4.98
C ASP A 268 0.73 -17.87 -4.07
N LEU A 269 0.64 -18.43 -2.87
CA LEU A 269 -0.24 -17.93 -1.80
C LEU A 269 0.38 -16.76 -1.05
N ALA A 270 1.68 -16.59 -1.12
CA ALA A 270 2.49 -15.78 -0.26
C ALA A 270 2.37 -16.17 1.24
N ARG A 271 3.13 -15.53 2.12
CA ARG A 271 3.12 -15.82 3.56
C ARG A 271 1.76 -15.51 4.19
N PHE A 272 1.15 -14.39 3.80
CA PHE A 272 -0.15 -13.96 4.30
C PHE A 272 -1.30 -14.86 3.85
N GLY A 273 -1.27 -15.37 2.62
CA GLY A 273 -2.26 -16.33 2.14
C GLY A 273 -2.16 -17.68 2.85
N ARG A 274 -0.95 -18.17 3.05
CA ARG A 274 -0.70 -19.40 3.84
C ARG A 274 -1.14 -19.24 5.29
N PHE A 275 -0.85 -18.11 5.91
CA PHE A 275 -1.30 -17.79 7.27
C PHE A 275 -2.83 -17.83 7.39
N LYS A 276 -3.55 -17.16 6.47
CA LYS A 276 -5.02 -17.14 6.47
C LYS A 276 -5.61 -18.54 6.23
N MET A 277 -5.07 -19.28 5.28
CA MET A 277 -5.54 -20.62 4.94
C MET A 277 -5.36 -21.60 6.10
N ASN A 278 -4.18 -21.63 6.71
CA ASN A 278 -3.90 -22.49 7.84
C ASN A 278 -4.79 -22.18 9.06
N ASN A 279 -5.03 -20.90 9.33
CA ASN A 279 -5.92 -20.50 10.44
C ASN A 279 -7.39 -20.81 10.15
N LYS A 280 -7.83 -20.79 8.90
CA LYS A 280 -9.20 -21.14 8.53
C LYS A 280 -9.44 -22.63 8.55
N LEU A 281 -8.51 -23.42 8.05
CA LEU A 281 -8.62 -24.87 7.89
C LEU A 281 -8.16 -25.65 9.13
N CYS A 282 -7.70 -25.00 10.20
CA CYS A 282 -7.27 -25.67 11.42
C CYS A 282 -8.43 -26.41 12.11
N LEU A 283 -8.09 -27.43 12.87
CA LEU A 283 -9.06 -28.28 13.56
C LEU A 283 -9.68 -27.57 14.75
N SER A 284 -8.89 -26.83 15.52
CA SER A 284 -9.28 -26.21 16.78
C SER A 284 -10.50 -25.31 16.70
N ARG A 285 -10.64 -24.54 15.63
CA ARG A 285 -11.78 -23.63 15.44
C ARG A 285 -13.09 -24.34 15.04
N ARG A 286 -13.01 -25.61 14.65
CA ARG A 286 -14.13 -26.38 14.09
C ARG A 286 -14.68 -27.41 15.05
N ILE A 287 -13.84 -27.98 15.91
CA ILE A 287 -14.24 -29.06 16.84
C ILE A 287 -14.66 -28.55 18.23
N ALA A 288 -14.30 -27.32 18.57
CA ALA A 288 -14.66 -26.73 19.87
C ALA A 288 -16.18 -26.65 20.05
N GLY A 289 -16.67 -27.14 21.19
CA GLY A 289 -18.09 -27.14 21.54
C GLY A 289 -18.87 -28.42 21.15
N TYR A 290 -18.28 -29.33 20.36
CA TYR A 290 -18.88 -30.59 19.95
C TYR A 290 -18.41 -31.75 20.82
N LYS A 291 -19.15 -32.87 20.77
CA LYS A 291 -18.77 -34.14 21.40
C LYS A 291 -18.01 -35.00 20.39
N THR A 292 -17.03 -35.75 20.86
CA THR A 292 -16.30 -36.70 20.01
C THR A 292 -17.09 -37.99 19.84
N ALA A 293 -17.03 -38.59 18.65
CA ALA A 293 -17.61 -39.91 18.37
C ALA A 293 -16.61 -41.06 18.64
N GLU A 294 -15.33 -40.74 18.72
CA GLU A 294 -14.24 -41.70 18.88
C GLU A 294 -13.22 -41.18 19.88
N ASP A 295 -12.38 -42.08 20.42
CA ASP A 295 -11.25 -41.66 21.24
C ASP A 295 -10.20 -40.94 20.42
N ILE A 296 -9.74 -39.78 20.89
CA ILE A 296 -8.72 -38.99 20.23
C ILE A 296 -7.36 -39.24 20.87
N ILE A 297 -6.45 -39.79 20.12
CA ILE A 297 -5.10 -40.18 20.54
C ILE A 297 -4.05 -39.31 19.82
N ALA A 298 -3.06 -38.85 20.59
CA ALA A 298 -1.94 -38.11 20.02
C ALA A 298 -1.07 -39.00 19.12
N PRO A 299 -0.76 -38.59 17.86
CA PRO A 299 -0.07 -39.46 16.91
C PRO A 299 1.38 -39.83 17.27
N LEU A 300 2.07 -38.96 18.05
CA LEU A 300 3.47 -39.17 18.44
C LEU A 300 3.62 -39.83 19.80
N THR A 301 2.81 -39.45 20.78
CA THR A 301 2.95 -39.91 22.17
C THR A 301 2.04 -41.09 22.51
N GLY A 302 1.00 -41.31 21.74
CA GLY A 302 -0.02 -42.34 22.02
C GLY A 302 -0.94 -42.00 23.22
N GLU A 303 -0.87 -40.73 23.72
CA GLU A 303 -1.66 -40.29 24.86
C GLU A 303 -3.12 -40.05 24.46
N LEU A 304 -4.06 -40.42 25.35
CA LEU A 304 -5.48 -40.17 25.16
C LEU A 304 -5.79 -38.70 25.46
N LEU A 305 -6.10 -37.92 24.44
CA LEU A 305 -6.42 -36.48 24.54
C LEU A 305 -7.88 -36.24 24.90
N ALA A 306 -8.79 -37.00 24.31
CA ALA A 306 -10.22 -36.95 24.62
C ALA A 306 -10.86 -38.32 24.48
N ALA A 307 -11.73 -38.68 25.46
CA ALA A 307 -12.48 -39.93 25.42
C ALA A 307 -13.75 -39.80 24.58
N LYS A 308 -14.23 -40.91 24.02
CA LYS A 308 -15.49 -40.97 23.28
C LYS A 308 -16.65 -40.36 24.06
N GLY A 309 -17.41 -39.46 23.43
CA GLY A 309 -18.56 -38.79 24.05
C GLY A 309 -18.21 -37.57 24.87
N GLU A 310 -16.94 -37.26 25.07
CA GLU A 310 -16.49 -36.08 25.78
C GLU A 310 -16.74 -34.80 24.95
N ARG A 311 -17.16 -33.73 25.61
CA ARG A 311 -17.33 -32.41 24.97
C ARG A 311 -16.01 -31.67 24.95
N ILE A 312 -15.57 -31.29 23.79
CA ILE A 312 -14.33 -30.57 23.57
C ILE A 312 -14.53 -29.08 23.86
N ASN A 313 -13.83 -28.53 24.85
CA ASN A 313 -13.76 -27.09 25.07
C ASN A 313 -12.71 -26.46 24.17
N HIS A 314 -12.61 -25.13 24.16
CA HIS A 314 -11.67 -24.39 23.28
C HIS A 314 -10.20 -24.75 23.57
N GLU A 315 -9.80 -24.81 24.82
CA GLU A 315 -8.43 -25.15 25.27
C GLU A 315 -8.03 -26.55 24.80
N LYS A 316 -8.91 -27.50 24.99
CA LYS A 316 -8.70 -28.89 24.57
C LYS A 316 -8.70 -29.03 23.04
N ALA A 317 -9.48 -28.23 22.32
CA ALA A 317 -9.45 -28.20 20.87
C ALA A 317 -8.08 -27.73 20.33
N VAL A 318 -7.49 -26.72 20.96
CA VAL A 318 -6.15 -26.24 20.64
C VAL A 318 -5.08 -27.29 20.97
N GLU A 319 -5.20 -27.97 22.10
CA GLU A 319 -4.31 -29.06 22.48
C GLU A 319 -4.34 -30.21 21.48
N ILE A 320 -5.53 -30.65 21.05
CA ILE A 320 -5.71 -31.68 20.03
C ILE A 320 -5.08 -31.28 18.71
N ASP A 321 -5.31 -30.06 18.27
CA ASP A 321 -4.77 -29.53 17.02
C ASP A 321 -3.23 -29.45 17.06
N ASN A 322 -2.67 -28.97 18.17
CA ASN A 322 -1.22 -28.86 18.35
C ASN A 322 -0.53 -30.20 18.63
N ALA A 323 -1.25 -31.24 19.04
CA ALA A 323 -0.70 -32.60 19.15
C ALA A 323 -0.47 -33.30 17.79
N GLY A 324 -0.89 -32.66 16.68
CA GLY A 324 -0.72 -33.22 15.34
C GLY A 324 -1.87 -34.12 14.87
N VAL A 325 -3.00 -34.10 15.57
CA VAL A 325 -4.21 -34.79 15.12
C VAL A 325 -4.78 -34.05 13.90
N SER A 326 -4.91 -34.74 12.80
CA SER A 326 -5.41 -34.15 11.54
C SER A 326 -6.88 -34.45 11.28
N ARG A 327 -7.46 -35.46 11.93
CA ARG A 327 -8.82 -35.92 11.67
C ARG A 327 -9.53 -36.24 12.97
N VAL A 328 -10.77 -35.80 13.12
CA VAL A 328 -11.64 -36.03 14.28
C VAL A 328 -13.07 -36.28 13.81
N THR A 329 -13.76 -37.24 14.36
CA THR A 329 -15.19 -37.44 14.12
C THR A 329 -15.99 -36.81 15.27
N VAL A 330 -16.85 -35.85 14.96
CA VAL A 330 -17.67 -35.13 15.92
C VAL A 330 -19.15 -35.49 15.79
N ILE A 331 -19.88 -35.43 16.88
CA ILE A 331 -21.32 -35.68 16.96
C ILE A 331 -22.02 -34.32 16.88
N VAL A 332 -22.86 -34.15 15.86
CA VAL A 332 -23.69 -32.96 15.68
C VAL A 332 -25.13 -33.31 16.11
N GLU A 333 -25.60 -32.65 17.18
CA GLU A 333 -26.95 -32.78 17.68
C GLU A 333 -27.82 -31.65 17.15
N ARG A 334 -28.86 -31.98 16.35
CA ARG A 334 -29.85 -30.98 15.88
C ARG A 334 -31.19 -31.23 16.57
N LYS A 335 -31.86 -30.16 16.98
CA LYS A 335 -33.21 -30.28 17.61
C LYS A 335 -34.16 -30.99 16.69
N GLY A 336 -34.66 -32.16 17.11
CA GLY A 336 -35.68 -32.96 16.40
C GLY A 336 -35.15 -33.87 15.29
N GLN A 337 -33.82 -34.06 15.21
CA GLN A 337 -33.19 -35.04 14.29
C GLN A 337 -32.24 -35.93 15.06
N ASP A 338 -31.99 -37.12 14.52
CA ASP A 338 -31.00 -38.03 15.07
C ASP A 338 -29.58 -37.42 15.03
N PRO A 339 -28.73 -37.71 16.05
CA PRO A 339 -27.36 -37.25 16.02
C PRO A 339 -26.59 -37.79 14.81
N ILE A 340 -25.86 -36.92 14.15
CA ILE A 340 -25.07 -37.28 12.96
C ILE A 340 -23.58 -37.22 13.28
N ASN A 341 -22.83 -38.25 12.90
CA ASN A 341 -21.38 -38.24 12.98
C ASN A 341 -20.80 -37.54 11.76
N VAL A 342 -20.05 -36.48 11.98
CA VAL A 342 -19.40 -35.70 10.91
C VAL A 342 -17.90 -35.79 11.06
N ILE A 343 -17.21 -36.13 9.96
CA ILE A 343 -15.76 -36.19 9.93
C ILE A 343 -15.23 -34.79 9.63
N VAL A 344 -14.37 -34.32 10.52
CA VAL A 344 -13.67 -33.02 10.39
C VAL A 344 -12.18 -33.28 10.30
N PHE A 345 -11.54 -32.80 9.26
CA PHE A 345 -10.09 -32.87 9.12
C PHE A 345 -9.49 -31.52 8.69
N SER A 346 -8.25 -31.33 9.11
CA SER A 346 -7.46 -30.14 8.80
C SER A 346 -6.58 -30.37 7.57
N ASN A 347 -5.88 -29.33 7.17
CA ASN A 347 -4.84 -29.41 6.14
C ASN A 347 -3.50 -29.99 6.66
N GLY A 348 -3.46 -30.53 7.88
CA GLY A 348 -2.26 -31.13 8.47
C GLY A 348 -1.17 -30.13 8.90
N CYS A 349 -1.48 -28.86 8.99
CA CYS A 349 -0.55 -27.85 9.50
C CYS A 349 -0.75 -27.63 11.00
N VAL A 350 0.34 -27.61 11.76
CA VAL A 350 0.36 -27.48 13.22
C VAL A 350 1.34 -26.40 13.66
N ASP A 351 1.23 -25.95 14.92
CA ASP A 351 2.23 -25.07 15.52
C ASP A 351 3.51 -25.87 15.78
N ALA A 352 4.57 -25.57 15.04
CA ALA A 352 5.85 -26.26 15.15
C ALA A 352 6.50 -26.12 16.53
N GLN A 353 6.24 -25.04 17.27
CA GLN A 353 6.78 -24.82 18.61
C GLN A 353 6.41 -25.93 19.61
N SER A 354 5.28 -26.58 19.40
CA SER A 354 4.82 -27.66 20.27
C SER A 354 5.70 -28.92 20.22
N PHE A 355 6.56 -29.06 19.23
CA PHE A 355 7.35 -30.26 19.00
C PHE A 355 8.85 -30.07 19.25
N PHE A 356 9.33 -28.84 19.41
CA PHE A 356 10.76 -28.53 19.58
C PHE A 356 11.01 -27.80 20.90
N SER A 357 12.17 -28.06 21.50
CA SER A 357 12.59 -27.46 22.76
C SER A 357 13.22 -26.08 22.63
N PHE A 358 13.56 -25.66 21.40
CA PHE A 358 14.15 -24.36 21.05
C PHE A 358 13.14 -23.47 20.33
N ASP A 359 13.40 -22.17 20.24
CA ASP A 359 12.54 -21.23 19.52
C ASP A 359 12.63 -21.49 18.00
N VAL A 360 11.58 -22.02 17.41
CA VAL A 360 11.53 -22.32 15.96
C VAL A 360 11.53 -21.07 15.09
N LYS A 361 11.27 -19.89 15.66
CA LYS A 361 11.34 -18.61 14.94
C LYS A 361 12.76 -18.26 14.52
N GLU A 362 13.76 -18.73 15.26
CA GLU A 362 15.18 -18.59 14.88
C GLU A 362 15.48 -19.28 13.55
N CYS A 363 14.74 -20.32 13.21
CA CYS A 363 14.85 -21.04 11.94
C CYS A 363 13.95 -20.46 10.83
N GLY A 364 13.32 -19.31 11.05
CA GLY A 364 12.43 -18.66 10.10
C GLY A 364 10.99 -19.18 10.07
N ILE A 365 10.62 -20.13 10.94
CA ILE A 365 9.28 -20.72 10.99
C ILE A 365 8.39 -19.85 11.89
N ASN A 366 7.60 -18.99 11.27
CA ASN A 366 6.71 -18.06 11.97
C ASN A 366 5.23 -18.45 11.84
N GLU A 367 4.91 -19.34 10.92
CA GLU A 367 3.56 -19.80 10.60
C GLU A 367 3.41 -21.29 10.98
N ARG A 368 2.17 -21.79 10.92
CA ARG A 368 1.90 -23.21 11.11
C ARG A 368 2.55 -24.03 9.99
N ALA A 369 3.26 -25.08 10.35
CA ALA A 369 4.03 -25.92 9.43
C ALA A 369 3.39 -27.32 9.27
N SER A 370 3.73 -28.01 8.18
CA SER A 370 3.25 -29.36 7.88
C SER A 370 3.71 -30.36 8.95
N PHE A 371 2.77 -31.02 9.61
CA PHE A 371 3.05 -32.07 10.60
C PHE A 371 3.79 -33.27 9.98
N ALA A 372 3.47 -33.62 8.74
CA ALA A 372 4.12 -34.73 8.06
C ALA A 372 5.64 -34.49 7.88
N GLU A 373 6.03 -33.26 7.55
CA GLU A 373 7.44 -32.88 7.41
C GLU A 373 8.12 -32.72 8.78
N ILE A 374 7.43 -32.18 9.76
CA ILE A 374 7.92 -32.13 11.15
C ILE A 374 8.23 -33.53 11.67
N ARG A 375 7.32 -34.49 11.45
CA ARG A 375 7.52 -35.89 11.84
C ARG A 375 8.74 -36.51 11.18
N LYS A 376 8.97 -36.27 9.88
CA LYS A 376 10.17 -36.74 9.19
C LYS A 376 11.47 -36.21 9.82
N ILE A 377 11.46 -34.96 10.27
CA ILE A 377 12.63 -34.36 10.94
C ILE A 377 12.84 -34.98 12.33
N LEU A 378 11.76 -35.15 13.10
CA LEU A 378 11.84 -35.80 14.43
C LEU A 378 12.29 -37.27 14.34
N ASP A 379 11.85 -37.98 13.31
CA ASP A 379 12.25 -39.38 13.05
C ASP A 379 13.70 -39.48 12.56
N ALA A 380 14.25 -38.41 11.92
CA ALA A 380 15.60 -38.41 11.38
C ALA A 380 16.67 -38.14 12.45
N THR A 381 16.44 -37.23 13.40
CA THR A 381 17.41 -36.85 14.40
C THR A 381 16.75 -36.33 15.69
N SER A 382 17.41 -36.59 16.83
CA SER A 382 17.03 -36.07 18.14
C SER A 382 17.96 -34.93 18.61
N ASP A 383 18.99 -34.57 17.82
CA ASP A 383 19.91 -33.49 18.16
C ASP A 383 19.28 -32.12 17.79
N PRO A 384 19.15 -31.18 18.76
CA PRO A 384 18.57 -29.86 18.51
C PRO A 384 19.28 -29.04 17.43
N GLU A 385 20.60 -29.14 17.30
CA GLU A 385 21.34 -28.37 16.29
C GLU A 385 21.12 -28.94 14.87
N GLU A 386 21.11 -30.27 14.73
CA GLU A 386 20.78 -30.90 13.45
C GLU A 386 19.31 -30.66 13.06
N GLN A 387 18.42 -30.62 14.06
CA GLN A 387 17.01 -30.27 13.83
C GLN A 387 16.86 -28.84 13.32
N LYS A 388 17.59 -27.88 13.86
CA LYS A 388 17.61 -26.47 13.35
C LYS A 388 18.09 -26.41 11.91
N GLU A 389 19.15 -27.12 11.57
CA GLU A 389 19.67 -27.17 10.20
C GLU A 389 18.64 -27.77 9.23
N LEU A 390 18.01 -28.90 9.62
CA LEU A 390 16.99 -29.56 8.82
C LEU A 390 15.72 -28.70 8.65
N LEU A 391 15.31 -27.97 9.69
CA LEU A 391 14.19 -27.02 9.63
C LEU A 391 14.48 -25.91 8.64
N THR A 392 15.66 -25.32 8.69
CA THR A 392 16.07 -24.27 7.77
C THR A 392 16.16 -24.77 6.33
N LYS A 393 16.74 -25.95 6.12
CA LYS A 393 16.90 -26.55 4.79
C LYS A 393 15.57 -26.97 4.15
N ASN A 394 14.60 -27.41 4.95
CA ASN A 394 13.29 -27.86 4.46
C ASN A 394 12.20 -26.81 4.64
N HIS A 395 12.55 -25.55 4.81
CA HIS A 395 11.58 -24.47 5.05
C HIS A 395 10.43 -24.45 4.04
N ASP A 396 10.71 -24.55 2.74
CA ASP A 396 9.69 -24.50 1.67
C ASP A 396 8.76 -25.72 1.65
N LYS A 397 9.20 -26.85 2.22
CA LYS A 397 8.34 -28.05 2.39
C LYS A 397 7.48 -27.97 3.65
N LEU A 398 8.01 -27.35 4.71
CA LEU A 398 7.31 -27.13 5.97
C LEU A 398 6.20 -26.10 5.81
N ILE A 399 6.51 -24.98 5.14
CA ILE A 399 5.58 -23.90 4.86
C ILE A 399 5.48 -23.74 3.35
N SER A 400 4.60 -24.52 2.71
CA SER A 400 4.44 -24.50 1.26
C SER A 400 3.87 -23.16 0.79
N ARG A 401 4.52 -22.55 -0.21
CA ARG A 401 4.03 -21.35 -0.89
C ARG A 401 2.91 -21.63 -1.89
N THR A 402 2.80 -22.87 -2.35
CA THR A 402 1.72 -23.34 -3.22
C THR A 402 0.61 -23.98 -2.41
N VAL A 403 -0.56 -24.13 -3.01
CA VAL A 403 -1.61 -24.96 -2.44
C VAL A 403 -1.15 -26.42 -2.41
N THR A 404 -1.57 -27.16 -1.40
CA THR A 404 -1.32 -28.60 -1.28
C THR A 404 -2.60 -29.38 -1.54
N VAL A 405 -2.47 -30.68 -1.83
CA VAL A 405 -3.65 -31.58 -1.98
C VAL A 405 -4.46 -31.59 -0.70
N ASP A 406 -3.80 -31.58 0.46
CA ASP A 406 -4.45 -31.55 1.77
C ASP A 406 -5.25 -30.27 2.00
N ASP A 407 -4.78 -29.13 1.51
CA ASP A 407 -5.51 -27.87 1.56
C ASP A 407 -6.82 -27.97 0.75
N ILE A 408 -6.78 -28.57 -0.42
CA ILE A 408 -7.96 -28.75 -1.28
C ILE A 408 -8.96 -29.68 -0.61
N PHE A 409 -8.51 -30.80 -0.09
CA PHE A 409 -9.37 -31.76 0.60
C PHE A 409 -9.99 -31.16 1.86
N ALA A 410 -9.20 -30.46 2.66
CA ALA A 410 -9.67 -29.76 3.85
C ALA A 410 -10.67 -28.65 3.51
N SER A 411 -10.48 -27.92 2.40
CA SER A 411 -11.41 -26.90 1.95
C SER A 411 -12.77 -27.47 1.55
N VAL A 412 -12.79 -28.62 0.87
CA VAL A 412 -14.05 -29.33 0.56
C VAL A 412 -14.71 -29.86 1.83
N ASN A 413 -13.93 -30.41 2.76
CA ASN A 413 -14.45 -30.86 4.07
C ASN A 413 -15.05 -29.71 4.88
N TYR A 414 -14.44 -28.52 4.83
CA TYR A 414 -15.01 -27.34 5.48
C TYR A 414 -16.35 -26.95 4.87
N LEU A 415 -16.48 -27.02 3.56
CA LEU A 415 -17.74 -26.76 2.84
C LEU A 415 -18.85 -27.75 3.26
N LEU A 416 -18.50 -29.03 3.40
CA LEU A 416 -19.40 -30.06 3.95
C LEU A 416 -19.80 -29.77 5.40
N GLY A 417 -18.84 -29.35 6.21
CA GLY A 417 -19.07 -28.99 7.62
C GLY A 417 -20.06 -27.86 7.78
N LEU A 418 -20.07 -26.87 6.89
CA LEU A 418 -21.03 -25.75 6.92
C LEU A 418 -22.48 -26.22 6.79
N ASP A 419 -22.74 -27.24 5.98
CA ASP A 419 -24.09 -27.83 5.85
C ASP A 419 -24.57 -28.46 7.16
N HIS A 420 -23.64 -28.92 8.00
CA HIS A 420 -23.91 -29.47 9.31
C HIS A 420 -23.83 -28.44 10.45
N GLY A 421 -23.56 -27.18 10.12
CA GLY A 421 -23.39 -26.10 11.10
C GLY A 421 -22.01 -26.04 11.76
N ILE A 422 -21.04 -26.78 11.23
CA ILE A 422 -19.63 -26.74 11.66
C ILE A 422 -18.88 -25.71 10.83
N GLY A 423 -18.31 -24.72 11.50
CA GLY A 423 -17.61 -23.61 10.85
C GLY A 423 -18.48 -22.36 10.69
N VAL A 424 -17.92 -21.33 10.10
CA VAL A 424 -18.56 -20.02 9.89
C VAL A 424 -18.28 -19.53 8.48
N THR A 425 -19.24 -18.82 7.92
CA THR A 425 -19.08 -18.09 6.67
C THR A 425 -18.28 -16.81 6.89
N ASP A 426 -17.63 -16.34 5.86
CA ASP A 426 -16.78 -15.15 5.89
C ASP A 426 -17.50 -13.95 5.31
N GLU A 427 -17.30 -12.79 5.89
CA GLU A 427 -17.70 -11.50 5.34
C GLU A 427 -16.56 -10.92 4.51
N ILE A 428 -16.83 -10.56 3.26
CA ILE A 428 -15.80 -10.06 2.35
C ILE A 428 -15.26 -8.71 2.82
N ASP A 429 -16.11 -7.87 3.42
CA ASP A 429 -15.76 -6.50 3.81
C ASP A 429 -15.13 -6.41 5.20
N HIS A 430 -15.03 -7.53 5.90
CA HIS A 430 -14.33 -7.61 7.19
C HIS A 430 -12.83 -7.31 6.99
N LEU A 431 -12.24 -6.42 7.79
CA LEU A 431 -10.82 -6.06 7.67
C LEU A 431 -9.84 -7.19 8.05
N GLY A 432 -10.31 -8.26 8.61
CA GLY A 432 -9.59 -9.53 8.73
C GLY A 432 -9.44 -10.27 7.38
N ASN A 433 -10.25 -9.96 6.39
CA ASN A 433 -10.27 -10.55 5.05
C ASN A 433 -9.80 -9.60 3.95
N ARG A 434 -9.65 -8.33 4.27
CA ARG A 434 -9.07 -7.31 3.40
C ARG A 434 -7.73 -6.89 3.94
N ARG A 435 -6.73 -6.87 3.10
CA ARG A 435 -5.37 -6.47 3.45
C ARG A 435 -4.90 -5.27 2.64
N VAL A 436 -3.85 -4.65 3.12
CA VAL A 436 -3.23 -3.49 2.47
C VAL A 436 -1.97 -3.92 1.74
N ARG A 437 -1.89 -3.59 0.45
CA ARG A 437 -0.65 -3.61 -0.32
C ARG A 437 0.00 -2.24 -0.24
N SER A 438 1.08 -2.14 0.50
CA SER A 438 1.85 -0.91 0.60
C SER A 438 2.85 -0.78 -0.56
N VAL A 439 3.55 0.34 -0.61
CA VAL A 439 4.50 0.67 -1.69
C VAL A 439 5.56 -0.41 -1.93
N GLY A 440 6.09 -1.01 -0.87
CA GLY A 440 7.11 -2.05 -0.98
C GLY A 440 6.65 -3.28 -1.73
N GLU A 441 5.44 -3.77 -1.43
CA GLU A 441 4.85 -4.90 -2.14
C GLU A 441 4.51 -4.59 -3.59
N LEU A 442 4.01 -3.38 -3.86
CA LEU A 442 3.72 -2.92 -5.22
C LEU A 442 5.00 -2.84 -6.07
N LEU A 443 6.08 -2.30 -5.52
CA LEU A 443 7.39 -2.28 -6.17
C LEU A 443 7.93 -3.69 -6.40
N GLN A 444 7.81 -4.58 -5.42
CA GLN A 444 8.22 -5.97 -5.53
C GLN A 444 7.52 -6.69 -6.69
N ASN A 445 6.21 -6.48 -6.85
CA ASN A 445 5.44 -7.06 -7.94
C ASN A 445 5.92 -6.55 -9.31
N GLN A 446 6.24 -5.27 -9.43
CA GLN A 446 6.78 -4.72 -10.69
C GLN A 446 8.19 -5.22 -10.99
N PHE A 447 9.01 -5.33 -9.97
CA PHE A 447 10.33 -5.95 -10.10
C PHE A 447 10.24 -7.39 -10.62
N ARG A 448 9.34 -8.18 -10.02
CA ARG A 448 9.10 -9.57 -10.43
C ARG A 448 8.66 -9.67 -11.89
N ILE A 449 7.79 -8.78 -12.35
CA ILE A 449 7.36 -8.71 -13.76
C ILE A 449 8.54 -8.37 -14.68
N GLY A 450 9.34 -7.39 -14.30
CA GLY A 450 10.53 -6.97 -15.04
C GLY A 450 11.56 -8.10 -15.16
N PHE A 451 11.82 -8.80 -14.05
CA PHE A 451 12.73 -9.93 -14.02
C PHE A 451 12.22 -11.14 -14.81
N ALA A 452 10.94 -11.45 -14.77
CA ALA A 452 10.39 -12.53 -15.60
C ALA A 452 10.54 -12.26 -17.11
N ARG A 453 10.40 -11.00 -17.53
CA ARG A 453 10.68 -10.60 -18.91
C ARG A 453 12.18 -10.72 -19.25
N MET A 454 13.03 -10.30 -18.32
CA MET A 454 14.49 -10.41 -18.48
C MET A 454 14.94 -11.87 -18.55
N GLU A 455 14.43 -12.75 -17.69
CA GLU A 455 14.71 -14.20 -17.69
C GLU A 455 14.49 -14.80 -19.07
N ARG A 456 13.38 -14.47 -19.72
CA ARG A 456 13.10 -14.95 -21.09
C ARG A 456 14.17 -14.53 -22.07
N VAL A 457 14.57 -13.27 -22.05
CA VAL A 457 15.61 -12.72 -22.93
C VAL A 457 16.98 -13.34 -22.64
N VAL A 458 17.31 -13.54 -21.37
CA VAL A 458 18.55 -14.21 -20.96
C VAL A 458 18.60 -15.65 -21.51
N ARG A 459 17.50 -16.40 -21.33
CA ARG A 459 17.41 -17.78 -21.83
C ARG A 459 17.57 -17.88 -23.34
N GLU A 460 16.96 -16.98 -24.10
CA GLU A 460 17.13 -16.89 -25.57
C GLU A 460 18.57 -16.55 -25.93
N ARG A 461 19.23 -15.61 -25.27
CA ARG A 461 20.63 -15.25 -25.52
C ARG A 461 21.59 -16.37 -25.16
N MET A 462 21.38 -17.07 -24.05
CA MET A 462 22.18 -18.24 -23.67
C MET A 462 22.17 -19.32 -24.78
N THR A 463 21.01 -19.56 -25.35
CA THR A 463 20.84 -20.56 -26.41
C THR A 463 21.54 -20.14 -27.72
N LEU A 464 21.43 -18.86 -28.09
CA LEU A 464 22.08 -18.33 -29.29
C LEU A 464 23.60 -18.28 -29.15
N GLN A 465 24.12 -17.78 -28.02
CA GLN A 465 25.55 -17.67 -27.78
C GLN A 465 26.27 -19.02 -27.59
N ASN A 466 25.54 -20.03 -27.10
CA ASN A 466 26.12 -21.40 -27.01
C ASN A 466 26.40 -21.98 -28.36
N GLN A 467 25.82 -21.47 -29.45
CA GLN A 467 26.09 -21.84 -30.84
C GLN A 467 27.27 -21.07 -31.48
N GLU A 468 27.58 -19.88 -30.92
CA GLU A 468 28.72 -19.08 -31.38
C GLU A 468 29.90 -19.29 -30.42
N SER A 469 31.06 -19.71 -30.95
CA SER A 469 32.28 -20.03 -30.18
C SER A 469 32.95 -18.82 -29.52
N GLY A 470 32.17 -17.90 -28.92
CA GLY A 470 32.64 -16.73 -28.23
C GLY A 470 32.71 -16.90 -26.69
N GLU A 471 33.51 -16.06 -26.04
CA GLU A 471 33.58 -16.03 -24.57
C GLU A 471 32.31 -15.45 -23.96
N ILE A 472 31.54 -16.28 -23.23
CA ILE A 472 30.28 -15.89 -22.61
C ILE A 472 30.56 -15.26 -21.24
N THR A 473 30.07 -14.05 -21.03
CA THR A 473 30.15 -13.35 -19.75
C THR A 473 28.74 -13.07 -19.19
N PRO A 474 28.54 -13.03 -17.88
CA PRO A 474 27.24 -12.66 -17.27
C PRO A 474 26.70 -11.32 -17.81
N GLN A 475 27.58 -10.34 -18.01
CA GLN A 475 27.19 -9.00 -18.50
C GLN A 475 26.65 -9.04 -19.95
N SER A 476 27.14 -9.92 -20.82
CA SER A 476 26.65 -10.05 -22.19
C SER A 476 25.25 -10.67 -22.28
N LEU A 477 24.91 -11.50 -21.29
CA LEU A 477 23.64 -12.23 -21.22
C LEU A 477 22.51 -11.35 -20.65
N VAL A 478 22.79 -10.58 -19.61
CA VAL A 478 21.76 -9.81 -18.88
C VAL A 478 21.37 -8.56 -19.65
N ASN A 479 20.07 -8.39 -19.85
CA ASN A 479 19.47 -7.17 -20.40
C ASN A 479 18.63 -6.47 -19.32
N ILE A 480 19.07 -5.31 -18.87
CA ILE A 480 18.43 -4.55 -17.80
C ILE A 480 17.19 -3.78 -18.24
N ARG A 481 17.01 -3.53 -19.56
CA ARG A 481 15.93 -2.68 -20.08
C ARG A 481 14.53 -3.09 -19.64
N PRO A 482 14.14 -4.37 -19.61
CA PRO A 482 12.81 -4.79 -19.15
C PRO A 482 12.52 -4.44 -17.69
N VAL A 483 13.52 -4.53 -16.81
CA VAL A 483 13.39 -4.20 -15.39
C VAL A 483 13.25 -2.71 -15.18
N VAL A 484 14.12 -1.93 -15.78
CA VAL A 484 14.08 -0.46 -15.74
C VAL A 484 12.78 0.07 -16.33
N ALA A 485 12.33 -0.49 -17.46
CA ALA A 485 11.07 -0.11 -18.09
C ALA A 485 9.85 -0.40 -17.21
N ALA A 486 9.80 -1.55 -16.55
CA ALA A 486 8.69 -1.93 -15.67
C ALA A 486 8.56 -0.97 -14.48
N ILE A 487 9.66 -0.59 -13.85
CA ILE A 487 9.66 0.34 -12.71
C ILE A 487 9.31 1.75 -13.15
N ARG A 488 9.87 2.21 -14.27
CA ARG A 488 9.56 3.53 -14.82
C ARG A 488 8.09 3.66 -15.23
N GLU A 489 7.53 2.64 -15.86
CA GLU A 489 6.12 2.56 -16.20
C GLU A 489 5.23 2.60 -14.95
N PHE A 490 5.60 1.87 -13.89
CA PHE A 490 4.85 1.88 -12.65
C PHE A 490 4.83 3.26 -12.00
N ILE A 491 5.98 3.88 -11.80
CA ILE A 491 6.06 5.20 -11.13
C ILE A 491 5.41 6.28 -11.99
N GLY A 492 5.54 6.22 -13.31
CA GLY A 492 5.02 7.22 -14.22
C GLY A 492 3.55 7.09 -14.56
N SER A 493 3.03 5.88 -14.71
CA SER A 493 1.72 5.63 -15.35
C SER A 493 0.75 4.82 -14.51
N SER A 494 1.15 4.24 -13.38
CA SER A 494 0.24 3.47 -12.53
C SER A 494 -0.83 4.37 -11.91
N PRO A 495 -2.11 3.92 -11.85
CA PRO A 495 -3.16 4.64 -11.13
C PRO A 495 -2.87 4.84 -9.63
N LEU A 496 -2.01 4.02 -9.04
CA LEU A 496 -1.61 4.10 -7.64
C LEU A 496 -0.44 5.07 -7.41
N SER A 497 0.36 5.36 -8.44
CA SER A 497 1.39 6.40 -8.38
C SER A 497 0.76 7.72 -8.80
N GLN A 498 0.50 8.58 -7.83
CA GLN A 498 -0.20 9.84 -8.02
C GLN A 498 0.71 11.02 -7.75
N PHE A 499 0.47 12.13 -8.44
CA PHE A 499 1.06 13.41 -8.04
C PHE A 499 0.65 13.71 -6.62
N MET A 500 1.62 14.05 -5.77
CA MET A 500 1.34 14.42 -4.40
C MET A 500 0.45 15.66 -4.36
N ASP A 501 -0.63 15.58 -3.59
CA ASP A 501 -1.46 16.74 -3.28
C ASP A 501 -0.72 17.62 -2.28
N GLN A 502 -0.20 18.74 -2.77
CA GLN A 502 0.78 19.59 -2.08
C GLN A 502 0.24 20.99 -1.79
N ASN A 503 -1.08 21.12 -1.61
CA ASN A 503 -1.69 22.41 -1.26
C ASN A 503 -1.23 22.91 0.12
N ASN A 504 -1.23 22.02 1.12
CA ASN A 504 -0.84 22.31 2.49
C ASN A 504 -0.26 21.06 3.17
N PRO A 505 0.39 21.14 4.32
CA PRO A 505 0.97 19.99 5.00
C PRO A 505 -0.03 18.88 5.30
N LEU A 506 -1.27 19.22 5.62
CA LEU A 506 -2.32 18.28 5.94
C LEU A 506 -2.73 17.47 4.71
N SER A 507 -2.79 18.08 3.53
CA SER A 507 -3.08 17.39 2.27
C SER A 507 -1.97 16.41 1.89
N GLU A 508 -0.71 16.78 2.08
CA GLU A 508 0.44 15.90 1.89
C GLU A 508 0.35 14.68 2.81
N LEU A 509 0.13 14.91 4.10
CA LEU A 509 0.09 13.87 5.11
C LEU A 509 -1.07 12.89 4.88
N THR A 510 -2.26 13.39 4.57
CA THR A 510 -3.43 12.56 4.29
C THR A 510 -3.26 11.77 2.99
N HIS A 511 -2.61 12.32 1.97
CA HIS A 511 -2.32 11.61 0.74
C HIS A 511 -1.40 10.40 0.97
N LYS A 512 -0.39 10.54 1.83
CA LYS A 512 0.52 9.45 2.21
C LYS A 512 -0.17 8.35 3.01
N ARG A 513 -1.26 8.64 3.70
CA ARG A 513 -2.05 7.71 4.51
C ARG A 513 -3.33 7.21 3.83
N ARG A 514 -3.51 7.52 2.56
CA ARG A 514 -4.66 7.09 1.76
C ARG A 514 -4.60 5.60 1.47
N LEU A 515 -5.76 4.94 1.51
CA LEU A 515 -5.97 3.56 1.12
C LEU A 515 -7.00 3.52 -0.01
N SER A 516 -6.61 3.05 -1.18
CA SER A 516 -7.47 2.96 -2.35
C SER A 516 -7.91 1.51 -2.59
N ALA A 517 -9.20 1.28 -2.80
CA ALA A 517 -9.70 -0.02 -3.26
C ALA A 517 -9.59 -0.19 -4.78
N LEU A 518 -9.24 0.86 -5.51
CA LEU A 518 -9.11 0.90 -6.96
C LEU A 518 -7.71 0.46 -7.42
N GLY A 519 -7.53 0.28 -8.72
CA GLY A 519 -6.23 0.00 -9.31
C GLY A 519 -6.07 -1.45 -9.77
N PRO A 520 -4.88 -1.84 -10.24
CA PRO A 520 -4.61 -3.19 -10.72
C PRO A 520 -4.83 -4.24 -9.63
N GLY A 521 -5.65 -5.25 -9.91
CA GLY A 521 -6.03 -6.28 -8.94
C GLY A 521 -7.06 -5.85 -7.89
N GLY A 522 -7.56 -4.62 -7.96
CA GLY A 522 -8.61 -4.08 -7.12
C GLY A 522 -9.98 -4.00 -7.80
N LEU A 523 -10.86 -3.20 -7.21
CA LEU A 523 -12.22 -2.98 -7.70
C LEU A 523 -12.25 -1.96 -8.84
N SER A 524 -13.29 -1.99 -9.67
CA SER A 524 -13.63 -0.91 -10.59
C SER A 524 -14.83 -0.13 -10.04
N ARG A 525 -14.89 1.17 -10.33
CA ARG A 525 -15.96 2.05 -9.84
C ARG A 525 -17.35 1.55 -10.20
N ASP A 526 -17.51 1.08 -11.43
CA ASP A 526 -18.82 0.65 -11.98
C ASP A 526 -19.29 -0.68 -11.41
N ARG A 527 -18.37 -1.51 -10.92
CA ARG A 527 -18.67 -2.83 -10.36
C ARG A 527 -18.74 -2.85 -8.83
N ALA A 528 -18.36 -1.77 -8.17
CA ALA A 528 -18.43 -1.66 -6.72
C ALA A 528 -19.87 -1.38 -6.26
N GLY A 529 -20.45 -2.33 -5.55
CA GLY A 529 -21.78 -2.19 -4.93
C GLY A 529 -21.77 -1.32 -3.68
N PHE A 530 -22.93 -1.17 -3.05
CA PHE A 530 -23.06 -0.40 -1.81
C PHE A 530 -22.32 -1.02 -0.63
N GLU A 531 -22.28 -2.36 -0.55
CA GLU A 531 -21.69 -3.08 0.58
C GLU A 531 -20.19 -2.76 0.76
N VAL A 532 -19.44 -2.65 -0.35
CA VAL A 532 -17.99 -2.33 -0.30
C VAL A 532 -17.74 -0.89 0.11
N ARG A 533 -18.71 0.00 -0.10
CA ARG A 533 -18.63 1.43 0.20
C ARG A 533 -19.10 1.78 1.62
N ASP A 534 -19.78 0.86 2.28
CA ASP A 534 -20.29 1.04 3.62
C ASP A 534 -19.19 0.97 4.68
N VAL A 535 -19.46 1.57 5.83
CA VAL A 535 -18.61 1.45 7.01
C VAL A 535 -18.93 0.16 7.74
N HIS A 536 -17.98 -0.75 7.78
CA HIS A 536 -18.08 -2.00 8.53
C HIS A 536 -17.66 -1.80 10.00
N TYR A 537 -18.20 -2.56 10.94
CA TYR A 537 -17.82 -2.43 12.35
C TYR A 537 -16.31 -2.63 12.61
N THR A 538 -15.62 -3.41 11.78
CA THR A 538 -14.17 -3.63 11.87
C THR A 538 -13.33 -2.42 11.48
N HIS A 539 -13.93 -1.38 10.92
CA HIS A 539 -13.25 -0.11 10.61
C HIS A 539 -12.85 0.67 11.86
N TYR A 540 -13.46 0.36 13.00
CA TYR A 540 -13.17 1.05 14.26
C TYR A 540 -11.69 0.97 14.63
N GLY A 541 -11.06 2.11 14.82
CA GLY A 541 -9.62 2.22 15.11
C GLY A 541 -8.68 1.89 13.96
N ARG A 542 -9.18 1.56 12.76
CA ARG A 542 -8.40 1.16 11.58
C ARG A 542 -8.59 2.08 10.39
N LEU A 543 -9.80 2.31 9.99
CA LEU A 543 -10.16 3.23 8.91
C LEU A 543 -11.07 4.34 9.43
N CYS A 544 -10.84 5.57 8.99
CA CYS A 544 -11.70 6.69 9.35
C CYS A 544 -13.08 6.52 8.72
N PRO A 545 -14.18 6.60 9.53
CA PRO A 545 -15.53 6.48 8.99
C PRO A 545 -16.04 7.77 8.35
N ILE A 546 -15.34 8.88 8.52
CA ILE A 546 -15.79 10.23 8.14
C ILE A 546 -15.07 10.70 6.89
N GLU A 547 -13.74 10.62 6.85
CA GLU A 547 -12.94 11.13 5.74
C GLU A 547 -13.00 10.16 4.55
N THR A 548 -13.75 10.53 3.53
CA THR A 548 -13.85 9.83 2.24
C THR A 548 -14.21 10.84 1.17
N PRO A 549 -13.84 10.66 -0.10
CA PRO A 549 -14.28 11.54 -1.17
C PRO A 549 -15.80 11.58 -1.30
N GLU A 550 -16.33 12.70 -1.73
CA GLU A 550 -17.70 12.83 -2.19
C GLU A 550 -17.79 12.46 -3.67
N GLY A 551 -18.88 11.81 -4.08
CA GLY A 551 -19.13 11.45 -5.47
C GLY A 551 -18.85 9.98 -5.81
N SER A 552 -18.35 9.71 -7.01
CA SER A 552 -18.22 8.35 -7.55
C SER A 552 -17.25 7.43 -6.77
N ASN A 553 -16.30 7.99 -6.06
CA ASN A 553 -15.29 7.25 -5.28
C ASN A 553 -15.65 7.10 -3.80
N ILE A 554 -16.84 7.49 -3.37
CA ILE A 554 -17.26 7.38 -1.97
C ILE A 554 -17.10 5.94 -1.46
N GLY A 555 -16.49 5.80 -0.28
CA GLY A 555 -16.24 4.50 0.34
C GLY A 555 -15.15 3.63 -0.31
N LEU A 556 -14.73 3.92 -1.54
CA LEU A 556 -13.65 3.19 -2.23
C LEU A 556 -12.28 3.73 -1.87
N ILE A 557 -12.19 4.99 -1.50
CA ILE A 557 -10.99 5.62 -1.00
C ILE A 557 -11.20 5.93 0.47
N SER A 558 -10.36 5.36 1.30
CA SER A 558 -10.41 5.50 2.76
C SER A 558 -9.07 6.02 3.27
N TYR A 559 -9.05 6.44 4.52
CA TYR A 559 -7.86 6.96 5.17
C TYR A 559 -7.59 6.19 6.45
N LEU A 560 -6.31 5.90 6.69
CA LEU A 560 -5.86 5.17 7.87
C LEU A 560 -6.17 5.99 9.13
N ALA A 561 -6.70 5.33 10.18
CA ALA A 561 -6.93 5.97 11.46
C ALA A 561 -5.62 6.39 12.14
N SER A 562 -5.70 7.36 13.04
CA SER A 562 -4.53 8.02 13.62
C SER A 562 -3.56 7.10 14.36
N PHE A 563 -4.06 6.09 15.08
CA PHE A 563 -3.23 5.13 15.83
C PHE A 563 -3.05 3.78 15.12
N ALA A 564 -3.66 3.59 13.96
CA ALA A 564 -3.59 2.33 13.24
C ALA A 564 -2.19 2.08 12.65
N LYS A 565 -1.80 0.81 12.65
CA LYS A 565 -0.57 0.32 12.03
C LYS A 565 -0.89 -0.83 11.08
N ILE A 566 0.01 -1.12 10.18
CA ILE A 566 -0.08 -2.28 9.28
C ILE A 566 0.91 -3.33 9.76
N ASN A 567 0.43 -4.55 9.97
CA ASN A 567 1.28 -5.66 10.41
C ASN A 567 2.10 -6.25 9.25
N LYS A 568 2.96 -7.22 9.56
CA LYS A 568 3.80 -7.92 8.58
C LYS A 568 3.04 -8.69 7.49
N TYR A 569 1.77 -9.01 7.75
CA TYR A 569 0.89 -9.67 6.77
C TYR A 569 0.03 -8.70 5.95
N GLY A 570 0.12 -7.40 6.23
CA GLY A 570 -0.63 -6.36 5.54
C GLY A 570 -2.02 -6.08 6.14
N PHE A 571 -2.39 -6.65 7.28
CA PHE A 571 -3.64 -6.34 7.97
C PHE A 571 -3.49 -5.13 8.86
N ILE A 572 -4.55 -4.34 8.96
CA ILE A 572 -4.55 -3.12 9.77
C ILE A 572 -4.82 -3.51 11.23
N GLU A 573 -3.97 -3.05 12.12
CA GLU A 573 -4.04 -3.26 13.56
C GLU A 573 -4.39 -2.00 14.31
N ALA A 574 -5.18 -2.14 15.38
CA ALA A 574 -5.53 -1.06 16.30
C ALA A 574 -4.96 -1.33 17.70
N PRO A 575 -4.54 -0.30 18.44
CA PRO A 575 -4.03 -0.46 19.80
C PRO A 575 -5.15 -0.55 20.82
N TYR A 576 -4.97 -1.42 21.82
CA TYR A 576 -5.89 -1.56 22.95
C TYR A 576 -5.09 -1.77 24.24
N ARG A 577 -5.61 -1.26 25.36
CA ARG A 577 -5.07 -1.46 26.68
C ARG A 577 -5.61 -2.76 27.28
N ARG A 578 -4.74 -3.58 27.81
CA ARG A 578 -5.12 -4.84 28.45
C ARG A 578 -5.76 -4.60 29.81
N VAL A 579 -6.84 -5.32 30.11
CA VAL A 579 -7.48 -5.35 31.41
C VAL A 579 -7.14 -6.67 32.10
N ASP A 580 -6.58 -6.58 33.32
CA ASP A 580 -6.33 -7.76 34.13
C ASP A 580 -7.64 -8.26 34.74
N LYS A 581 -8.06 -9.47 34.37
CA LYS A 581 -9.32 -10.06 34.83
C LYS A 581 -9.33 -10.44 36.32
N GLU A 582 -8.18 -10.73 36.90
CA GLU A 582 -8.08 -11.12 38.30
C GLU A 582 -8.24 -9.91 39.21
N THR A 583 -7.58 -8.82 38.89
CA THR A 583 -7.58 -7.60 39.72
C THR A 583 -8.58 -6.54 39.24
N GLY A 584 -9.10 -6.64 38.01
CA GLY A 584 -9.95 -5.65 37.38
C GLY A 584 -9.25 -4.33 37.07
N VAL A 585 -7.93 -4.31 37.03
CA VAL A 585 -7.11 -3.14 36.74
C VAL A 585 -6.86 -3.03 35.25
N VAL A 586 -7.07 -1.83 34.70
CA VAL A 586 -6.66 -1.50 33.34
C VAL A 586 -5.16 -1.22 33.34
N THR A 587 -4.38 -2.09 32.70
CA THR A 587 -2.92 -1.96 32.65
C THR A 587 -2.50 -0.94 31.61
N ASP A 588 -1.25 -0.48 31.69
CA ASP A 588 -0.65 0.39 30.66
C ASP A 588 -0.02 -0.42 29.51
N GLU A 589 -0.18 -1.75 29.53
CA GLU A 589 0.23 -2.62 28.43
C GLU A 589 -0.69 -2.42 27.22
N VAL A 590 -0.11 -1.98 26.10
CA VAL A 590 -0.84 -1.76 24.85
C VAL A 590 -0.54 -2.89 23.88
N VAL A 591 -1.61 -3.52 23.40
CA VAL A 591 -1.55 -4.61 22.42
C VAL A 591 -2.18 -4.15 21.11
N TYR A 592 -1.45 -4.32 20.02
CA TYR A 592 -1.99 -4.09 18.67
C TYR A 592 -2.65 -5.37 18.16
N MET A 593 -3.91 -5.29 17.75
CA MET A 593 -4.68 -6.43 17.29
C MET A 593 -5.29 -6.19 15.91
N PRO A 594 -5.22 -7.16 14.97
CA PRO A 594 -6.02 -7.16 13.77
C PRO A 594 -7.52 -7.42 14.09
N ALA A 595 -8.39 -7.17 13.13
CA ALA A 595 -9.84 -7.24 13.33
C ALA A 595 -10.37 -8.63 13.72
N ASP A 596 -9.80 -9.68 13.18
CA ASP A 596 -10.17 -11.07 13.47
C ASP A 596 -9.87 -11.49 14.92
N VAL A 597 -8.76 -11.03 15.46
CA VAL A 597 -8.39 -11.26 16.86
C VAL A 597 -9.27 -10.44 17.81
N GLU A 598 -9.56 -9.18 17.46
CA GLU A 598 -10.44 -8.31 18.26
C GLU A 598 -11.86 -8.86 18.38
N ASP A 599 -12.36 -9.56 17.38
CA ASP A 599 -13.71 -10.16 17.39
C ASP A 599 -13.93 -11.16 18.53
N GLU A 600 -12.88 -11.71 19.11
CA GLU A 600 -12.94 -12.66 20.22
C GLU A 600 -13.08 -11.99 21.59
N TYR A 601 -12.81 -10.68 21.69
CA TYR A 601 -12.71 -9.93 22.94
C TYR A 601 -13.80 -8.88 23.11
N ILE A 602 -14.08 -8.54 24.35
CA ILE A 602 -14.95 -7.42 24.75
C ILE A 602 -14.06 -6.22 25.05
N VAL A 603 -14.31 -5.12 24.37
CA VAL A 603 -13.53 -3.89 24.46
C VAL A 603 -14.35 -2.77 25.04
N ALA A 604 -13.88 -2.16 26.13
CA ALA A 604 -14.51 -1.00 26.75
C ALA A 604 -14.16 0.30 26.01
N GLN A 605 -15.02 1.30 26.12
CA GLN A 605 -14.78 2.63 25.55
C GLN A 605 -13.70 3.39 26.34
N ALA A 606 -12.94 4.25 25.66
CA ALA A 606 -11.87 5.03 26.27
C ALA A 606 -12.35 6.07 27.28
N ASN A 607 -13.61 6.50 27.21
CA ASN A 607 -14.21 7.51 28.09
C ASN A 607 -14.82 6.94 29.38
N GLU A 608 -14.77 5.62 29.59
CA GLU A 608 -15.23 5.03 30.84
C GLU A 608 -14.42 5.56 32.03
N PRO A 609 -15.08 6.03 33.11
CA PRO A 609 -14.38 6.56 34.27
C PRO A 609 -13.58 5.46 34.99
N LEU A 610 -12.34 5.76 35.27
CA LEU A 610 -11.41 4.94 36.07
C LEU A 610 -11.15 5.63 37.41
N ASP A 611 -10.95 4.82 38.45
CA ASP A 611 -10.50 5.33 39.74
C ASP A 611 -8.99 5.62 39.77
N GLU A 612 -8.45 6.02 40.92
CA GLU A 612 -7.02 6.31 41.10
C GLU A 612 -6.13 5.08 40.89
N ASN A 613 -6.69 3.88 41.01
CA ASN A 613 -6.02 2.60 40.83
C ASN A 613 -6.26 2.00 39.40
N ASN A 614 -6.77 2.79 38.47
CA ASN A 614 -7.11 2.34 37.11
C ASN A 614 -8.15 1.20 37.07
N ARG A 615 -9.10 1.18 38.00
CA ARG A 615 -10.23 0.24 37.97
C ARG A 615 -11.48 0.93 37.47
N PHE A 616 -12.38 0.17 36.85
CA PHE A 616 -13.69 0.69 36.44
C PHE A 616 -14.51 1.07 37.65
N VAL A 617 -15.03 2.31 37.67
CA VAL A 617 -15.87 2.83 38.74
C VAL A 617 -17.25 2.19 38.71
N ARG A 618 -17.79 1.96 37.52
CA ARG A 618 -19.12 1.37 37.32
C ARG A 618 -19.06 -0.16 37.33
N SER A 619 -20.10 -0.80 37.86
CA SER A 619 -20.24 -2.27 37.79
C SER A 619 -20.58 -2.77 36.40
N ARG A 620 -21.23 -1.93 35.57
CA ARG A 620 -21.50 -2.19 34.16
C ARG A 620 -20.78 -1.12 33.33
N VAL A 621 -20.05 -1.58 32.33
CA VAL A 621 -19.17 -0.79 31.48
C VAL A 621 -19.71 -0.82 30.08
N SER A 622 -19.79 0.34 29.43
CA SER A 622 -20.11 0.43 28.02
C SER A 622 -18.97 -0.16 27.19
N GLY A 623 -19.30 -1.13 26.37
CA GLY A 623 -18.32 -1.81 25.55
C GLY A 623 -18.92 -2.32 24.26
N ARG A 624 -18.07 -2.90 23.42
CA ARG A 624 -18.46 -3.56 22.18
C ARG A 624 -17.91 -4.96 22.09
N HIS A 625 -18.67 -5.83 21.50
CA HIS A 625 -18.25 -7.15 21.09
C HIS A 625 -18.77 -7.39 19.69
N ARG A 626 -17.85 -7.47 18.71
CA ARG A 626 -18.19 -7.47 17.29
C ARG A 626 -19.03 -6.25 16.89
N ASN A 627 -20.22 -6.48 16.34
CA ASN A 627 -21.17 -5.41 15.97
C ASN A 627 -22.08 -4.97 17.13
N ASP A 628 -22.10 -5.68 18.24
CA ASP A 628 -22.98 -5.38 19.36
C ASP A 628 -22.34 -4.38 20.33
N ILE A 629 -23.03 -3.26 20.55
CA ILE A 629 -22.64 -2.23 21.52
C ILE A 629 -23.62 -2.32 22.67
N GLN A 630 -23.15 -2.69 23.85
CA GLN A 630 -23.99 -2.82 25.05
C GLN A 630 -23.19 -2.62 26.33
N GLU A 631 -23.87 -2.65 27.46
CA GLU A 631 -23.23 -2.63 28.77
C GLU A 631 -22.89 -4.04 29.23
N PHE A 632 -21.59 -4.26 29.46
CA PHE A 632 -21.04 -5.53 29.97
C PHE A 632 -20.71 -5.41 31.46
N ALA A 633 -20.69 -6.52 32.16
CA ALA A 633 -20.15 -6.56 33.51
C ALA A 633 -18.63 -6.29 33.44
N ARG A 634 -18.10 -5.49 34.38
CA ARG A 634 -16.68 -5.12 34.41
C ARG A 634 -15.71 -6.32 34.44
N GLU A 635 -16.12 -7.46 34.97
CA GLU A 635 -15.33 -8.69 35.02
C GLU A 635 -15.22 -9.38 33.65
N GLN A 636 -16.10 -9.05 32.71
CA GLN A 636 -16.11 -9.63 31.36
C GLN A 636 -15.24 -8.86 30.37
N VAL A 637 -14.85 -7.63 30.69
CA VAL A 637 -14.08 -6.75 29.80
C VAL A 637 -12.64 -7.24 29.70
N ASP A 638 -12.16 -7.42 28.47
CA ASP A 638 -10.81 -7.92 28.17
C ASP A 638 -9.84 -6.79 27.87
N PHE A 639 -10.29 -5.76 27.17
CA PHE A 639 -9.47 -4.63 26.72
C PHE A 639 -10.24 -3.31 26.84
N MET A 640 -9.51 -2.21 26.78
CA MET A 640 -10.03 -0.87 26.75
C MET A 640 -9.38 -0.07 25.62
N ASP A 641 -10.13 0.81 24.97
CA ASP A 641 -9.58 1.71 23.96
C ASP A 641 -8.51 2.63 24.54
N VAL A 642 -7.49 2.94 23.75
CA VAL A 642 -6.38 3.82 24.19
C VAL A 642 -6.81 5.27 24.23
N SER A 643 -7.51 5.74 23.21
CA SER A 643 -7.96 7.12 23.08
C SER A 643 -9.22 7.22 22.21
N PRO A 644 -10.11 8.18 22.46
CA PRO A 644 -11.24 8.42 21.55
C PRO A 644 -10.83 8.86 20.14
N ARG A 645 -9.66 9.46 19.99
CA ARG A 645 -9.11 9.89 18.69
C ARG A 645 -8.69 8.73 17.80
N MET A 646 -8.58 7.51 18.34
CA MET A 646 -8.13 6.35 17.58
C MET A 646 -9.06 5.95 16.43
N MET A 647 -10.32 6.34 16.47
CA MET A 647 -11.30 5.96 15.46
C MET A 647 -11.30 6.85 14.21
N VAL A 648 -10.66 8.01 14.23
CA VAL A 648 -10.67 9.00 13.15
C VAL A 648 -9.30 9.19 12.54
N SER A 649 -9.27 9.67 11.29
CA SER A 649 -8.03 10.02 10.60
C SER A 649 -7.43 11.32 11.12
N VAL A 650 -6.24 11.67 10.65
CA VAL A 650 -5.52 12.88 11.05
C VAL A 650 -6.31 14.15 10.69
N ALA A 651 -6.84 14.25 9.47
CA ALA A 651 -7.60 15.42 9.03
C ALA A 651 -8.88 15.60 9.86
N THR A 652 -9.60 14.53 10.12
CA THR A 652 -10.81 14.55 10.95
C THR A 652 -10.50 14.88 12.41
N ALA A 653 -9.37 14.40 12.93
CA ALA A 653 -8.92 14.70 14.28
C ALA A 653 -8.52 16.18 14.49
N CYS A 654 -8.27 16.92 13.42
CA CYS A 654 -8.01 18.36 13.47
C CYS A 654 -9.28 19.22 13.58
N ILE A 655 -10.47 18.63 13.47
CA ILE A 655 -11.74 19.37 13.59
C ILE A 655 -12.07 19.59 15.06
N PRO A 656 -12.11 20.83 15.56
CA PRO A 656 -12.50 21.11 16.93
C PRO A 656 -13.99 20.84 17.13
N PHE A 657 -14.37 20.33 18.30
CA PHE A 657 -15.76 19.99 18.65
C PHE A 657 -16.45 19.04 17.66
N LEU A 658 -15.71 18.10 17.13
CA LEU A 658 -16.20 17.12 16.15
C LEU A 658 -17.44 16.36 16.67
N GLU A 659 -17.49 16.05 17.96
CA GLU A 659 -18.59 15.35 18.61
C GLU A 659 -19.95 16.07 18.51
N ASN A 660 -19.94 17.37 18.24
CA ASN A 660 -21.16 18.18 18.09
C ASN A 660 -21.60 18.33 16.63
N ASP A 661 -20.77 17.86 15.68
CA ASP A 661 -21.05 17.98 14.25
C ASP A 661 -21.76 16.74 13.70
N ASP A 662 -22.65 16.93 12.72
CA ASP A 662 -23.20 15.85 11.95
C ASP A 662 -22.13 15.20 11.05
N CYS A 663 -22.20 13.89 10.87
CA CYS A 663 -21.23 13.14 10.06
C CYS A 663 -21.08 13.69 8.63
N ASN A 664 -22.17 14.14 8.00
CA ASN A 664 -22.14 14.70 6.66
C ASN A 664 -21.32 15.99 6.59
N ARG A 665 -21.45 16.85 7.60
CA ARG A 665 -20.69 18.11 7.66
C ARG A 665 -19.25 17.90 8.10
N ALA A 666 -19.00 16.93 8.97
CA ALA A 666 -17.63 16.52 9.32
C ALA A 666 -16.87 15.99 8.10
N LEU A 667 -17.52 15.18 7.24
CA LEU A 667 -16.96 14.71 5.98
C LEU A 667 -16.58 15.88 5.06
N MET A 668 -17.48 16.82 4.85
CA MET A 668 -17.22 18.02 4.04
C MET A 668 -16.08 18.85 4.64
N GLY A 669 -16.08 19.07 5.95
CA GLY A 669 -15.06 19.82 6.67
C GLY A 669 -13.67 19.18 6.57
N SER A 670 -13.56 17.88 6.75
CA SER A 670 -12.28 17.16 6.60
C SER A 670 -11.73 17.24 5.17
N ASN A 671 -12.59 17.13 4.17
CA ASN A 671 -12.22 17.28 2.77
C ASN A 671 -11.80 18.72 2.43
N MET A 672 -12.49 19.72 2.96
CA MET A 672 -12.16 21.14 2.74
C MET A 672 -10.85 21.57 3.39
N GLN A 673 -10.47 21.02 4.55
CA GLN A 673 -9.16 21.27 5.17
C GLN A 673 -8.00 20.94 4.22
N ARG A 674 -8.12 19.90 3.40
CA ARG A 674 -7.10 19.51 2.42
C ARG A 674 -6.98 20.46 1.24
N GLN A 675 -7.98 21.27 0.98
CA GLN A 675 -8.03 22.22 -0.13
C GLN A 675 -7.59 23.64 0.26
N ALA A 676 -7.25 23.87 1.53
CA ALA A 676 -6.85 25.18 2.02
C ALA A 676 -5.54 25.64 1.36
N VAL A 677 -5.55 26.85 0.81
CA VAL A 677 -4.38 27.46 0.20
C VAL A 677 -3.47 28.05 1.27
N PRO A 678 -2.13 27.84 1.22
CA PRO A 678 -1.21 28.46 2.15
C PRO A 678 -1.24 29.99 1.98
N LEU A 679 -1.48 30.70 3.06
CA LEU A 679 -1.50 32.16 3.07
C LEU A 679 -0.08 32.74 3.24
N MET A 680 0.12 33.99 2.82
CA MET A 680 1.38 34.71 3.04
C MET A 680 1.73 34.80 4.53
N VAL A 681 0.76 35.12 5.35
CA VAL A 681 0.88 35.17 6.82
C VAL A 681 -0.26 34.40 7.43
N THR A 682 0.04 33.32 8.14
CA THR A 682 -0.93 32.48 8.82
C THR A 682 -0.96 32.77 10.32
N GLN A 683 -2.04 32.38 10.95
CA GLN A 683 -2.18 32.43 12.40
C GLN A 683 -2.44 31.05 12.95
N ARG A 684 -1.83 30.76 14.08
CA ARG A 684 -2.15 29.56 14.85
C ARG A 684 -3.58 29.61 15.36
N SER A 685 -4.33 28.53 15.26
CA SER A 685 -5.71 28.48 15.73
C SER A 685 -5.79 28.72 17.25
N LEU A 686 -6.77 29.50 17.71
CA LEU A 686 -7.00 29.76 19.13
C LEU A 686 -7.51 28.51 19.86
N VAL A 687 -8.41 27.76 19.22
CA VAL A 687 -8.92 26.46 19.68
C VAL A 687 -8.40 25.36 18.79
N ALA A 688 -7.79 24.35 19.38
CA ALA A 688 -7.15 23.26 18.67
C ALA A 688 -7.44 21.91 19.34
N THR A 689 -7.17 20.84 18.64
CA THR A 689 -7.39 19.46 19.14
C THR A 689 -6.14 18.79 19.68
N GLY A 690 -4.96 19.41 19.51
CA GLY A 690 -3.66 18.85 19.87
C GLY A 690 -3.03 17.97 18.79
N MET A 691 -3.71 17.76 17.66
CA MET A 691 -3.19 17.01 16.52
C MET A 691 -2.31 17.87 15.61
N GLU A 692 -2.46 19.17 15.63
CA GLU A 692 -1.85 20.10 14.70
C GLU A 692 -0.32 20.06 14.76
N TYR A 693 0.24 20.03 15.95
CA TYR A 693 1.71 19.95 16.12
C TYR A 693 2.28 18.64 15.55
N LYS A 694 1.67 17.50 15.88
CA LYS A 694 2.10 16.20 15.39
C LYS A 694 1.99 16.10 13.87
N ALA A 695 0.89 16.58 13.30
CA ALA A 695 0.67 16.58 11.87
C ALA A 695 1.70 17.46 11.14
N ALA A 696 2.01 18.65 11.63
CA ALA A 696 3.00 19.55 11.04
C ALA A 696 4.42 18.98 11.08
N THR A 697 4.83 18.40 12.20
CA THR A 697 6.17 17.83 12.36
C THR A 697 6.37 16.57 11.52
N ASP A 698 5.38 15.69 11.44
CA ASP A 698 5.46 14.44 10.69
C ASP A 698 5.27 14.61 9.18
N SER A 699 4.65 15.69 8.72
CA SER A 699 4.45 15.96 7.29
C SER A 699 5.73 16.22 6.51
N GLY A 700 6.80 16.62 7.20
CA GLY A 700 8.10 16.91 6.60
C GLY A 700 8.22 18.30 5.95
N VAL A 701 7.23 19.19 6.10
CA VAL A 701 7.30 20.57 5.59
C VAL A 701 8.08 21.51 6.50
N CYS A 702 8.16 21.20 7.80
CA CYS A 702 8.94 21.94 8.76
C CYS A 702 10.37 21.39 8.81
N VAL A 703 11.34 22.28 9.02
CA VAL A 703 12.72 21.89 9.28
C VAL A 703 12.88 21.55 10.75
N LEU A 704 13.28 20.33 11.06
CA LEU A 704 13.47 19.83 12.41
C LEU A 704 14.97 19.71 12.74
N ALA A 705 15.33 19.95 13.99
CA ALA A 705 16.70 19.73 14.47
C ALA A 705 17.05 18.24 14.45
N ALA A 706 18.17 17.90 13.81
CA ALA A 706 18.68 16.53 13.76
C ALA A 706 19.38 16.12 15.07
N HIS A 707 20.01 17.07 15.75
CA HIS A 707 20.74 16.88 17.01
C HIS A 707 20.46 18.02 17.97
N ASP A 708 20.79 17.80 19.23
CA ASP A 708 20.76 18.81 20.27
C ASP A 708 21.89 19.84 20.04
N GLY A 709 21.60 21.11 20.23
CA GLY A 709 22.61 22.15 20.04
C GLY A 709 22.11 23.56 20.33
N THR A 710 22.96 24.55 20.03
CA THR A 710 22.65 25.98 20.15
C THR A 710 22.70 26.66 18.79
N VAL A 711 21.70 27.46 18.48
CA VAL A 711 21.62 28.20 17.21
C VAL A 711 22.72 29.26 17.15
N GLU A 712 23.62 29.11 16.18
CA GLU A 712 24.76 30.00 15.99
C GLU A 712 24.44 31.17 15.05
N SER A 713 23.79 30.87 13.92
CA SER A 713 23.38 31.90 12.96
C SER A 713 22.03 31.57 12.35
N VAL A 714 21.26 32.59 12.01
CA VAL A 714 19.95 32.49 11.33
C VAL A 714 19.91 33.52 10.22
N ASP A 715 19.84 33.02 9.00
CA ASP A 715 19.64 33.82 7.80
C ASP A 715 18.32 33.41 7.14
N ALA A 716 17.87 34.13 6.12
CA ALA A 716 16.67 33.77 5.39
C ALA A 716 16.81 32.42 4.66
N ASP A 717 18.01 32.07 4.24
CA ASP A 717 18.31 30.89 3.41
C ASP A 717 18.85 29.71 4.22
N LYS A 718 19.39 29.94 5.40
CA LYS A 718 20.02 28.89 6.20
C LYS A 718 19.97 29.13 7.70
N ILE A 719 20.02 28.05 8.44
CA ILE A 719 20.17 28.05 9.90
C ILE A 719 21.37 27.16 10.23
N VAL A 720 22.25 27.64 11.09
CA VAL A 720 23.42 26.90 11.59
C VAL A 720 23.22 26.63 13.06
N VAL A 721 23.31 25.37 13.45
CA VAL A 721 23.20 24.89 14.83
C VAL A 721 24.55 24.30 15.24
N ARG A 722 25.15 24.84 16.29
CA ARG A 722 26.40 24.29 16.86
C ARG A 722 26.07 23.21 17.86
N LEU A 723 26.67 22.04 17.67
CA LEU A 723 26.49 20.87 18.52
C LEU A 723 27.49 20.93 19.72
N GLU A 724 27.23 20.09 20.72
CA GLU A 724 28.10 20.01 21.91
C GLU A 724 29.51 19.50 21.60
N ASP A 725 29.68 18.70 20.54
CA ASP A 725 30.98 18.20 20.08
C ASP A 725 31.82 19.24 19.29
N GLY A 726 31.29 20.46 19.09
CA GLY A 726 31.92 21.54 18.32
C GLY A 726 31.67 21.48 16.82
N SER A 727 31.02 20.46 16.30
CA SER A 727 30.55 20.42 14.92
C SER A 727 29.34 21.33 14.71
N ALA A 728 29.00 21.61 13.45
CA ALA A 728 27.87 22.47 13.12
C ALA A 728 26.99 21.78 12.09
N ASP A 729 25.70 21.73 12.38
CA ASP A 729 24.67 21.33 11.42
C ASP A 729 24.18 22.56 10.67
N THR A 730 24.18 22.47 9.35
CA THR A 730 23.66 23.53 8.48
C THR A 730 22.38 23.07 7.80
N TYR A 731 21.30 23.84 7.98
CA TYR A 731 19.99 23.60 7.40
C TYR A 731 19.71 24.64 6.32
N GLU A 732 19.59 24.21 5.07
CA GLU A 732 19.17 25.07 3.98
C GLU A 732 17.64 25.14 3.93
N LEU A 733 17.11 26.37 3.74
CA LEU A 733 15.67 26.63 3.68
C LEU A 733 15.19 26.75 2.24
N ILE A 734 14.02 26.19 1.97
CA ILE A 734 13.35 26.32 0.68
C ILE A 734 12.66 27.68 0.60
N LYS A 735 12.95 28.44 -0.44
CA LYS A 735 12.41 29.78 -0.65
C LYS A 735 11.62 29.85 -1.95
N PHE A 736 10.35 30.25 -1.87
CA PHE A 736 9.47 30.57 -3.01
C PHE A 736 9.49 29.53 -4.13
N MET A 737 9.43 28.25 -3.78
CA MET A 737 9.39 27.17 -4.76
C MET A 737 7.94 26.82 -5.12
N ARG A 738 7.70 26.47 -6.37
CA ARG A 738 6.40 26.01 -6.85
C ARG A 738 6.10 24.61 -6.30
N SER A 739 4.89 24.44 -5.73
CA SER A 739 4.36 23.12 -5.42
C SER A 739 3.69 22.46 -6.65
N ASN A 740 3.31 21.19 -6.56
CA ASN A 740 2.61 20.51 -7.65
C ASN A 740 1.29 21.18 -8.08
N GLN A 741 0.61 21.86 -7.16
CA GLN A 741 -0.62 22.62 -7.42
C GLN A 741 -0.41 24.10 -7.68
N GLY A 742 0.83 24.52 -7.85
CA GLY A 742 1.16 25.92 -8.09
C GLY A 742 1.14 26.84 -6.86
N THR A 743 1.04 26.28 -5.67
CA THR A 743 1.14 27.05 -4.41
C THR A 743 2.59 27.37 -4.08
N CYS A 744 2.83 28.36 -3.23
CA CYS A 744 4.17 28.77 -2.83
C CYS A 744 4.66 27.95 -1.64
N VAL A 745 5.77 27.28 -1.79
CA VAL A 745 6.50 26.62 -0.70
C VAL A 745 7.60 27.57 -0.26
N ASN A 746 7.48 28.10 0.95
CA ASN A 746 8.43 29.02 1.54
C ASN A 746 8.65 28.71 3.00
N GLN A 747 9.90 28.39 3.38
CA GLN A 747 10.25 28.10 4.76
C GLN A 747 10.79 29.36 5.44
N ARG A 748 10.30 29.62 6.65
CA ARG A 748 10.67 30.77 7.47
C ARG A 748 11.30 30.30 8.78
N PRO A 749 12.44 30.87 9.22
CA PRO A 749 13.02 30.56 10.52
C PRO A 749 12.04 30.83 11.68
N ALA A 750 11.95 29.90 12.61
CA ALA A 750 11.15 30.00 13.83
C ALA A 750 12.03 30.17 15.08
N VAL A 751 13.36 30.17 14.93
CA VAL A 751 14.33 30.26 16.01
C VAL A 751 15.18 31.54 15.88
N TYR A 752 15.74 31.95 17.00
CA TYR A 752 16.66 33.08 17.07
C TYR A 752 18.07 32.63 17.45
N VAL A 753 19.07 33.48 17.16
CA VAL A 753 20.46 33.24 17.53
C VAL A 753 20.59 33.12 19.05
N GLY A 754 21.27 32.07 19.51
CA GLY A 754 21.44 31.77 20.93
C GLY A 754 20.39 30.84 21.54
N ASP A 755 19.38 30.48 20.80
CA ASP A 755 18.36 29.52 21.27
C ASP A 755 18.96 28.12 21.43
N VAL A 756 18.63 27.45 22.51
CA VAL A 756 18.95 26.04 22.72
C VAL A 756 17.85 25.19 22.13
N VAL A 757 18.20 24.28 21.24
CA VAL A 757 17.27 23.38 20.55
C VAL A 757 17.61 21.92 20.88
N LYS A 758 16.56 21.10 20.97
CA LYS A 758 16.65 19.65 21.13
C LYS A 758 16.34 18.96 19.82
N LYS A 759 16.78 17.71 19.69
CA LYS A 759 16.44 16.85 18.56
C LYS A 759 14.92 16.79 18.39
N GLY A 760 14.44 17.10 17.18
CA GLY A 760 13.04 17.09 16.83
C GLY A 760 12.31 18.43 17.04
N ASP A 761 13.00 19.46 17.59
CA ASP A 761 12.42 20.81 17.68
C ASP A 761 12.32 21.46 16.30
N VAL A 762 11.27 22.26 16.08
CA VAL A 762 11.06 22.98 14.83
C VAL A 762 12.02 24.16 14.72
N LEU A 763 12.87 24.16 13.71
CA LEU A 763 13.79 25.25 13.41
C LEU A 763 13.18 26.27 12.44
N ALA A 764 12.41 25.80 11.47
CA ALA A 764 11.76 26.64 10.48
C ALA A 764 10.36 26.12 10.16
N ASP A 765 9.43 27.07 10.02
CA ASP A 765 8.06 26.79 9.62
C ASP A 765 7.96 26.65 8.09
N GLY A 766 7.18 25.68 7.62
CA GLY A 766 6.84 25.51 6.22
C GLY A 766 5.59 26.30 5.80
N PRO A 767 5.03 26.00 4.61
CA PRO A 767 3.78 26.57 4.16
C PRO A 767 2.63 26.17 5.10
N ALA A 768 1.71 27.08 5.35
CA ALA A 768 0.54 26.85 6.22
C ALA A 768 0.88 26.28 7.62
N THR A 769 2.03 26.65 8.16
CA THR A 769 2.45 26.31 9.53
C THR A 769 2.88 27.56 10.29
N LYS A 770 2.66 27.55 11.60
CA LYS A 770 3.10 28.60 12.51
C LYS A 770 3.54 27.96 13.82
N ASP A 771 4.76 28.26 14.26
CA ASP A 771 5.37 27.71 15.49
C ASP A 771 5.31 26.17 15.58
N GLY A 772 5.43 25.47 14.43
CA GLY A 772 5.37 24.03 14.34
C GLY A 772 3.96 23.43 14.40
N GLU A 773 2.93 24.24 14.38
CA GLU A 773 1.53 23.79 14.29
C GLU A 773 0.92 24.09 12.93
N ILE A 774 0.02 23.25 12.46
CA ILE A 774 -0.74 23.49 11.23
C ILE A 774 -1.63 24.73 11.42
N SER A 775 -1.49 25.67 10.51
CA SER A 775 -2.22 26.94 10.49
C SER A 775 -2.77 27.17 9.10
N LEU A 776 -3.96 26.64 8.84
CA LEU A 776 -4.58 26.63 7.50
C LEU A 776 -5.21 27.98 7.12
N GLY A 777 -5.27 28.93 8.03
CA GLY A 777 -5.92 30.20 7.78
C GLY A 777 -5.66 31.25 8.84
N LYS A 778 -6.65 32.07 9.11
CA LYS A 778 -6.66 33.15 10.07
C LYS A 778 -7.82 33.02 11.06
N ASN A 779 -7.63 33.54 12.26
CA ASN A 779 -8.73 33.67 13.22
C ASN A 779 -9.58 34.92 12.89
N ALA A 780 -10.71 34.71 12.23
CA ALA A 780 -11.60 35.77 11.82
C ALA A 780 -12.76 35.91 12.80
N LEU A 781 -13.19 37.16 13.06
CA LEU A 781 -14.43 37.41 13.78
C LEU A 781 -15.60 37.19 12.83
N ILE A 782 -16.51 36.28 13.19
CA ILE A 782 -17.65 35.89 12.37
C ILE A 782 -18.94 36.24 13.06
N GLY A 783 -19.85 36.93 12.35
CA GLY A 783 -21.22 37.14 12.76
C GLY A 783 -22.17 36.22 12.03
N PHE A 784 -23.01 35.52 12.76
CA PHE A 784 -24.03 34.62 12.21
C PHE A 784 -25.37 35.29 12.15
N MET A 785 -25.77 35.72 10.96
CA MET A 785 -27.10 36.33 10.70
C MET A 785 -27.43 36.21 9.22
N THR A 786 -28.70 36.38 8.86
CA THR A 786 -29.11 36.58 7.48
C THR A 786 -28.88 38.04 7.08
N TRP A 787 -28.32 38.32 5.90
CA TRP A 787 -28.01 39.66 5.46
C TRP A 787 -28.43 39.88 4.01
N GLU A 788 -29.60 40.45 3.80
CA GLU A 788 -30.16 40.88 2.49
C GLU A 788 -30.07 39.81 1.37
N GLY A 789 -29.98 38.52 1.72
CA GLY A 789 -29.83 37.41 0.80
C GLY A 789 -28.43 37.20 0.21
N TYR A 790 -27.46 38.08 0.49
CA TYR A 790 -26.09 37.94 -0.05
C TYR A 790 -25.27 36.85 0.61
N ASN A 791 -25.71 36.29 1.71
CA ASN A 791 -25.08 35.12 2.38
C ASN A 791 -25.96 33.87 2.35
N TYR A 792 -26.73 33.69 1.26
CA TYR A 792 -27.54 32.50 1.03
C TYR A 792 -26.70 31.29 0.73
N GLU A 793 -27.04 30.14 1.36
CA GLU A 793 -26.27 28.89 1.31
C GLU A 793 -24.80 29.06 1.80
N ASP A 794 -23.80 28.78 0.99
CA ASP A 794 -22.37 28.82 1.31
C ASP A 794 -21.76 30.23 1.02
N ALA A 795 -22.56 31.21 0.64
CA ALA A 795 -22.08 32.56 0.38
C ALA A 795 -21.67 33.26 1.67
N VAL A 796 -20.60 34.03 1.62
CA VAL A 796 -20.00 34.72 2.77
C VAL A 796 -19.75 36.17 2.40
N LEU A 797 -20.09 37.09 3.30
CA LEU A 797 -19.71 38.49 3.22
C LEU A 797 -18.39 38.74 3.91
N LEU A 798 -17.50 39.44 3.28
CA LEU A 798 -16.20 39.79 3.79
C LEU A 798 -16.11 41.33 4.04
N ASN A 799 -15.38 41.70 5.09
CA ASN A 799 -15.04 43.12 5.33
C ASN A 799 -13.89 43.52 4.38
N GLU A 800 -13.96 44.73 3.80
CA GLU A 800 -12.93 45.31 2.94
C GLU A 800 -11.53 45.34 3.59
N LYS A 801 -11.47 45.45 4.92
CA LYS A 801 -10.24 45.40 5.69
C LYS A 801 -9.40 44.16 5.41
N LEU A 802 -10.06 43.02 5.19
CA LEU A 802 -9.39 41.75 4.88
C LEU A 802 -8.56 41.83 3.58
N VAL A 803 -9.13 42.55 2.60
CA VAL A 803 -8.43 42.77 1.30
C VAL A 803 -7.33 43.79 1.43
N ARG A 804 -7.62 44.90 2.13
CA ARG A 804 -6.66 46.00 2.29
C ARG A 804 -5.43 45.62 3.10
N GLU A 805 -5.57 44.78 4.11
CA GLU A 805 -4.48 44.36 5.00
C GLU A 805 -3.82 43.00 4.56
N ASP A 806 -4.15 42.51 3.39
CA ASP A 806 -3.62 41.24 2.84
C ASP A 806 -3.80 40.03 3.79
N ILE A 807 -4.95 39.94 4.47
CA ILE A 807 -5.20 38.93 5.51
C ILE A 807 -5.31 37.52 4.88
N TYR A 808 -6.05 37.39 3.77
CA TYR A 808 -6.23 36.15 3.05
C TYR A 808 -5.48 36.11 1.70
N THR A 809 -4.40 36.83 1.58
CA THR A 809 -3.60 36.90 0.37
C THR A 809 -2.67 35.70 0.27
N SER A 810 -2.63 35.07 -0.89
CA SER A 810 -1.78 33.93 -1.20
C SER A 810 -0.91 34.22 -2.43
N ILE A 811 0.18 33.48 -2.57
CA ILE A 811 1.07 33.54 -3.72
C ILE A 811 0.91 32.27 -4.53
N HIS A 812 0.66 32.40 -5.81
CA HIS A 812 0.61 31.30 -6.76
C HIS A 812 1.78 31.42 -7.72
N ILE A 813 2.40 30.30 -8.05
CA ILE A 813 3.52 30.22 -9.00
C ILE A 813 3.10 29.32 -10.15
N GLU A 814 3.06 29.88 -11.36
CA GLU A 814 2.74 29.13 -12.56
C GLU A 814 4.02 28.81 -13.34
N GLU A 815 4.01 27.68 -14.03
CA GLU A 815 5.11 27.22 -14.86
C GLU A 815 4.71 27.30 -16.34
N TYR A 816 5.58 27.92 -17.14
CA TYR A 816 5.45 28.00 -18.59
C TYR A 816 6.63 27.28 -19.23
N GLU A 817 6.33 26.40 -20.18
CA GLU A 817 7.31 25.57 -20.88
C GLU A 817 7.38 25.91 -22.35
N SER A 818 8.60 26.02 -22.89
CA SER A 818 8.86 26.16 -24.32
C SER A 818 9.96 25.20 -24.76
N GLU A 819 9.64 24.39 -25.78
CA GLU A 819 10.59 23.45 -26.37
C GLU A 819 11.00 23.90 -27.77
N ALA A 820 12.31 23.85 -28.09
CA ALA A 820 12.82 23.98 -29.42
C ALA A 820 13.18 22.61 -29.98
N ARG A 821 12.48 22.17 -31.01
CA ARG A 821 12.62 20.83 -31.62
C ARG A 821 13.22 20.90 -33.02
N ASP A 822 13.81 19.79 -33.44
CA ASP A 822 14.18 19.59 -34.84
C ASP A 822 12.94 19.25 -35.66
N THR A 823 12.65 20.05 -36.66
CA THR A 823 11.55 19.82 -37.60
C THR A 823 12.08 19.35 -38.95
N LYS A 824 11.19 18.82 -39.82
CA LYS A 824 11.55 18.37 -41.16
C LYS A 824 12.04 19.50 -42.06
N LEU A 825 11.71 20.74 -41.74
CA LEU A 825 12.07 21.94 -42.46
C LEU A 825 13.34 22.63 -41.94
N GLY A 826 13.86 22.15 -40.82
CA GLY A 826 15.01 22.70 -40.13
C GLY A 826 14.77 22.77 -38.60
N PRO A 827 15.78 23.06 -37.80
CA PRO A 827 15.66 23.20 -36.37
C PRO A 827 14.91 24.49 -36.00
N GLU A 828 14.06 24.38 -34.98
CA GLU A 828 13.55 25.57 -34.27
C GLU A 828 14.66 26.22 -33.46
N GLU A 829 14.69 27.53 -33.42
CA GLU A 829 15.71 28.30 -32.73
C GLU A 829 15.10 29.22 -31.68
N VAL A 830 15.67 29.21 -30.47
CA VAL A 830 15.39 30.19 -29.42
C VAL A 830 16.30 31.39 -29.65
N THR A 831 15.72 32.54 -30.02
CA THR A 831 16.46 33.74 -30.38
C THR A 831 15.69 35.01 -29.98
N ARG A 832 16.43 36.09 -29.75
CA ARG A 832 15.88 37.43 -29.58
C ARG A 832 15.45 38.09 -30.91
N ASP A 833 15.97 37.60 -31.99
CA ASP A 833 15.66 38.12 -33.33
C ASP A 833 14.35 37.55 -33.86
N ILE A 834 13.24 38.16 -33.49
CA ILE A 834 11.87 37.73 -33.81
C ILE A 834 11.33 38.66 -34.92
N PRO A 835 10.78 38.10 -36.00
CA PRO A 835 10.18 38.91 -37.08
C PRO A 835 8.93 39.67 -36.60
N ASN A 836 8.78 40.92 -37.07
CA ASN A 836 7.60 41.78 -36.83
C ASN A 836 7.32 42.14 -35.39
N VAL A 837 8.34 42.17 -34.54
CA VAL A 837 8.24 42.56 -33.12
C VAL A 837 9.08 43.81 -32.85
N GLY A 838 8.48 44.79 -32.19
CA GLY A 838 9.17 46.03 -31.84
C GLY A 838 10.15 45.85 -30.66
N ASP A 839 11.17 46.71 -30.60
CA ASP A 839 12.20 46.66 -29.55
C ASP A 839 11.63 46.78 -28.10
N ASP A 840 10.51 47.48 -27.94
CA ASP A 840 9.86 47.61 -26.62
C ASP A 840 9.34 46.28 -26.08
N SER A 841 8.92 45.37 -26.93
CA SER A 841 8.48 44.03 -26.55
C SER A 841 9.64 43.09 -26.23
N LEU A 842 10.86 43.45 -26.68
CA LEU A 842 12.08 42.64 -26.49
C LEU A 842 12.93 43.12 -25.30
N LYS A 843 12.55 44.19 -24.63
CA LYS A 843 13.37 44.83 -23.58
C LYS A 843 13.77 43.90 -22.41
N ASP A 844 12.89 43.00 -22.05
CA ASP A 844 13.09 42.10 -20.91
C ASP A 844 13.71 40.74 -21.31
N LEU A 845 13.95 40.54 -22.61
CA LEU A 845 14.61 39.35 -23.11
C LEU A 845 16.13 39.48 -23.04
N ASP A 846 16.80 38.41 -22.65
CA ASP A 846 18.26 38.33 -22.69
C ASP A 846 18.77 38.09 -24.13
N ASP A 847 20.09 37.97 -24.32
CA ASP A 847 20.71 37.76 -25.64
C ASP A 847 20.29 36.41 -26.26
N ARG A 848 19.87 35.46 -25.48
CA ARG A 848 19.35 34.15 -25.93
C ARG A 848 17.88 34.18 -26.31
N GLY A 849 17.16 35.25 -26.00
CA GLY A 849 15.74 35.40 -26.28
C GLY A 849 14.84 34.89 -25.15
N ILE A 850 15.36 34.68 -23.96
CA ILE A 850 14.64 34.21 -22.79
C ILE A 850 14.47 35.37 -21.80
N ILE A 851 13.31 35.49 -21.18
CA ILE A 851 13.00 36.55 -20.24
C ILE A 851 13.93 36.51 -19.02
N ARG A 852 14.30 37.67 -18.50
CA ARG A 852 15.12 37.79 -17.29
C ARG A 852 14.32 37.56 -16.04
N ILE A 853 14.99 37.06 -14.98
CA ILE A 853 14.41 36.91 -13.63
C ILE A 853 14.12 38.31 -13.07
N GLY A 854 12.96 38.47 -12.42
CA GLY A 854 12.50 39.75 -11.85
C GLY A 854 11.76 40.64 -12.82
N ALA A 855 11.56 40.24 -14.06
CA ALA A 855 10.77 41.01 -15.03
C ALA A 855 9.27 40.95 -14.65
N GLU A 856 8.60 42.09 -14.72
CA GLU A 856 7.15 42.16 -14.58
C GLU A 856 6.51 41.93 -15.95
N VAL A 857 5.62 40.90 -15.99
CA VAL A 857 5.00 40.49 -17.24
C VAL A 857 3.47 40.69 -17.17
N LYS A 858 2.91 40.96 -18.36
CA LYS A 858 1.47 41.15 -18.56
C LYS A 858 1.02 40.24 -19.71
N THR A 859 -0.29 40.16 -19.90
CA THR A 859 -0.89 39.43 -21.05
C THR A 859 -0.28 39.86 -22.39
N GLY A 860 0.20 38.90 -23.15
CA GLY A 860 0.79 39.14 -24.46
C GLY A 860 2.29 39.40 -24.50
N ASP A 861 2.95 39.58 -23.35
CA ASP A 861 4.40 39.73 -23.28
C ASP A 861 5.11 38.43 -23.69
N ILE A 862 6.27 38.56 -24.36
CA ILE A 862 7.06 37.43 -24.81
C ILE A 862 7.88 36.89 -23.65
N LEU A 863 7.73 35.57 -23.37
CA LEU A 863 8.53 34.87 -22.39
C LEU A 863 9.76 34.21 -22.99
N VAL A 864 9.59 33.53 -24.10
CA VAL A 864 10.68 32.91 -24.87
C VAL A 864 10.51 33.25 -26.34
N GLY A 865 11.51 33.92 -26.91
CA GLY A 865 11.55 34.18 -28.32
C GLY A 865 11.95 32.93 -29.11
N LYS A 866 11.05 32.38 -29.91
CA LYS A 866 11.27 31.18 -30.72
C LYS A 866 10.81 31.43 -32.15
N VAL A 867 11.60 30.96 -33.09
CA VAL A 867 11.28 31.02 -34.52
C VAL A 867 11.33 29.62 -35.11
N THR A 868 10.37 29.36 -36.00
CA THR A 868 10.26 28.06 -36.68
C THR A 868 10.44 28.25 -38.18
N PRO A 869 11.22 27.43 -38.89
CA PRO A 869 11.39 27.49 -40.35
C PRO A 869 10.05 27.32 -41.08
N LYS A 870 9.80 28.13 -42.09
CA LYS A 870 8.63 28.06 -42.96
C LYS A 870 8.87 27.14 -44.15
N GLY A 871 7.88 26.32 -44.52
CA GLY A 871 7.83 25.62 -45.80
C GLY A 871 7.40 26.56 -46.94
N GLU A 872 7.80 26.25 -48.14
CA GLU A 872 7.43 27.04 -49.33
C GLU A 872 5.92 27.21 -49.58
N THR A 873 5.10 26.30 -49.06
CA THR A 873 3.66 26.32 -49.14
C THR A 873 2.97 27.24 -48.13
N GLU A 874 3.66 27.68 -47.10
CA GLU A 874 3.12 28.53 -46.03
C GLU A 874 3.39 30.04 -46.22
N LEU A 875 4.09 30.41 -47.27
CA LEU A 875 4.34 31.82 -47.58
C LEU A 875 3.05 32.53 -48.01
N THR A 876 2.74 33.65 -47.37
CA THR A 876 1.65 34.53 -47.82
C THR A 876 1.95 35.10 -49.17
N ALA A 877 0.90 35.53 -49.91
CA ALA A 877 1.07 36.14 -51.23
C ALA A 877 1.97 37.38 -51.21
N GLU A 878 1.93 38.16 -50.13
CA GLU A 878 2.75 39.34 -49.90
C GLU A 878 4.22 38.97 -49.65
N GLU A 879 4.48 37.92 -48.89
CA GLU A 879 5.82 37.41 -48.65
C GLU A 879 6.47 36.84 -49.91
N ARG A 880 5.68 36.14 -50.76
CA ARG A 880 6.15 35.68 -52.08
C ARG A 880 6.53 36.85 -53.00
N LEU A 881 5.75 37.92 -52.96
CA LEU A 881 6.02 39.12 -53.72
C LEU A 881 7.25 39.82 -53.21
N LEU A 882 7.44 39.99 -51.92
CA LEU A 882 8.63 40.56 -51.28
C LEU A 882 9.88 39.70 -51.55
N ARG A 883 9.78 38.39 -51.59
CA ARG A 883 10.89 37.50 -51.96
C ARG A 883 11.24 37.65 -53.43
N ALA A 884 10.25 37.82 -54.30
CA ALA A 884 10.48 38.06 -55.75
C ALA A 884 11.15 39.45 -56.06
N ILE A 885 10.87 40.46 -55.26
CA ILE A 885 11.33 41.84 -55.44
C ILE A 885 12.70 42.09 -54.79
N PHE A 886 12.87 41.59 -53.56
CA PHE A 886 14.03 41.85 -52.67
C PHE A 886 15.02 40.70 -52.53
N GLY A 887 14.80 39.59 -53.24
CA GLY A 887 15.69 38.42 -53.18
C GLY A 887 15.58 37.72 -51.80
N GLU A 888 16.65 37.03 -51.42
CA GLU A 888 16.71 36.16 -50.19
C GLU A 888 16.60 36.89 -48.83
N LYS A 889 16.25 38.17 -48.80
CA LYS A 889 16.13 38.95 -47.57
C LYS A 889 14.77 38.81 -46.83
N ALA A 890 13.80 38.08 -47.37
CA ALA A 890 12.59 37.73 -46.60
C ALA A 890 12.94 36.58 -45.65
N ARG A 891 12.84 36.79 -44.38
CA ARG A 891 13.13 35.76 -43.35
C ARG A 891 12.28 34.51 -43.57
N GLU A 892 12.92 33.37 -43.70
CA GLU A 892 12.29 32.04 -43.87
C GLU A 892 11.70 31.47 -42.59
N VAL A 893 11.45 32.29 -41.58
CA VAL A 893 11.04 31.84 -40.24
C VAL A 893 9.73 32.48 -39.81
N ARG A 894 8.94 31.72 -39.05
CA ARG A 894 7.69 32.14 -38.43
C ARG A 894 7.89 32.34 -36.93
N ASP A 895 7.27 33.39 -36.38
CA ASP A 895 7.24 33.61 -34.95
C ASP A 895 6.35 32.55 -34.27
N THR A 896 6.95 31.73 -33.44
CA THR A 896 6.30 30.74 -32.58
C THR A 896 6.65 30.98 -31.10
N SER A 897 6.99 32.20 -30.73
CA SER A 897 7.37 32.61 -29.39
C SER A 897 6.31 32.29 -28.35
N LEU A 898 6.74 31.84 -27.19
CA LEU A 898 5.87 31.67 -26.02
C LEU A 898 5.50 33.03 -25.48
N ARG A 899 4.20 33.29 -25.37
CA ARG A 899 3.63 34.52 -24.83
C ARG A 899 2.83 34.24 -23.57
N VAL A 900 2.74 35.25 -22.71
CA VAL A 900 1.90 35.18 -21.53
C VAL A 900 0.44 35.03 -21.98
N PRO A 901 -0.30 34.00 -21.49
CA PRO A 901 -1.71 33.80 -21.83
C PRO A 901 -2.58 34.96 -21.40
N HIS A 902 -3.75 35.09 -22.02
CA HIS A 902 -4.75 36.08 -21.63
C HIS A 902 -5.18 35.93 -20.17
N GLY A 903 -5.13 37.01 -19.39
CA GLY A 903 -5.53 37.05 -17.98
C GLY A 903 -4.42 36.71 -17.01
N ALA A 904 -3.24 36.29 -17.48
CA ALA A 904 -2.09 36.04 -16.63
C ALA A 904 -1.21 37.29 -16.51
N TYR A 905 -0.68 37.54 -15.34
CA TYR A 905 0.28 38.61 -15.04
C TYR A 905 1.13 38.18 -13.84
N GLY A 906 2.26 38.78 -13.64
CA GLY A 906 3.09 38.48 -12.47
C GLY A 906 4.53 38.88 -12.63
N ILE A 907 5.39 38.37 -11.76
CA ILE A 907 6.83 38.60 -11.76
C ILE A 907 7.55 37.28 -12.01
N VAL A 908 8.50 37.27 -12.91
CA VAL A 908 9.33 36.09 -13.19
C VAL A 908 10.22 35.81 -11.97
N VAL A 909 10.04 34.61 -11.37
CA VAL A 909 10.77 34.21 -10.16
C VAL A 909 11.99 33.39 -10.51
N ASP A 910 11.86 32.46 -11.47
CA ASP A 910 12.93 31.56 -11.87
C ASP A 910 12.84 31.22 -13.35
N VAL A 911 13.99 30.97 -13.96
CA VAL A 911 14.13 30.55 -15.34
C VAL A 911 15.15 29.42 -15.41
N LYS A 912 14.72 28.27 -15.95
CA LYS A 912 15.55 27.09 -16.14
C LYS A 912 15.69 26.81 -17.64
N VAL A 913 16.89 26.56 -18.08
CA VAL A 913 17.19 26.21 -19.47
C VAL A 913 17.94 24.90 -19.51
N PHE A 914 17.33 23.88 -20.15
CA PHE A 914 17.90 22.57 -20.33
C PHE A 914 18.38 22.40 -21.79
N THR A 915 19.61 21.98 -21.92
CA THR A 915 20.22 21.62 -23.21
C THR A 915 20.68 20.15 -23.12
N PRO A 916 20.96 19.46 -24.23
CA PRO A 916 21.52 18.12 -24.23
C PRO A 916 22.80 17.95 -23.42
N GLU A 917 23.53 19.04 -23.23
CA GLU A 917 24.77 19.08 -22.43
C GLU A 917 24.49 19.10 -20.92
N ASN A 918 23.35 19.70 -20.51
CA ASN A 918 22.99 19.91 -19.10
C ASN A 918 21.98 18.88 -18.55
N SER A 919 21.28 18.17 -19.41
CA SER A 919 20.25 17.22 -19.03
C SER A 919 20.28 15.97 -19.90
N ASP A 920 20.36 14.81 -19.25
CA ASP A 920 20.32 13.50 -19.92
C ASP A 920 18.87 13.03 -20.19
N GLU A 921 17.85 13.76 -19.72
CA GLU A 921 16.45 13.36 -19.73
C GLU A 921 15.60 14.06 -20.78
N LEU A 922 16.18 14.86 -21.65
CA LEU A 922 15.45 15.49 -22.73
C LEU A 922 14.90 14.45 -23.73
N GLN A 923 13.68 14.70 -24.22
CA GLN A 923 13.07 13.84 -25.22
C GLN A 923 13.90 13.87 -26.54
N PRO A 924 13.93 12.77 -27.29
CA PRO A 924 14.61 12.72 -28.57
C PRO A 924 14.09 13.83 -29.52
N GLY A 925 14.99 14.62 -30.11
CA GLY A 925 14.66 15.70 -31.01
C GLY A 925 14.44 17.06 -30.35
N VAL A 926 14.50 17.17 -29.04
CA VAL A 926 14.47 18.45 -28.31
C VAL A 926 15.88 18.98 -28.16
N ARG A 927 16.13 20.23 -28.65
CA ARG A 927 17.41 20.91 -28.52
C ARG A 927 17.52 21.78 -27.29
N THR A 928 16.43 22.46 -26.94
CA THR A 928 16.39 23.38 -25.82
C THR A 928 15.00 23.29 -25.18
N LEU A 929 14.95 23.15 -23.88
CA LEU A 929 13.75 23.21 -23.06
C LEU A 929 13.89 24.39 -22.11
N SER A 930 12.96 25.33 -22.12
CA SER A 930 12.94 26.49 -21.23
C SER A 930 11.73 26.42 -20.32
N LEU A 931 11.95 26.43 -19.01
CA LEU A 931 10.90 26.49 -17.98
C LEU A 931 10.97 27.86 -17.31
N ILE A 932 9.82 28.53 -17.21
CA ILE A 932 9.72 29.87 -16.65
C ILE A 932 8.64 29.83 -15.54
N HIS A 933 9.03 30.23 -14.34
CA HIS A 933 8.13 30.34 -13.20
C HIS A 933 7.71 31.78 -12.97
N ILE A 934 6.42 32.05 -12.96
CA ILE A 934 5.83 33.36 -12.74
C ILE A 934 5.03 33.34 -11.45
N SER A 935 5.36 34.25 -10.53
CA SER A 935 4.65 34.44 -9.26
C SER A 935 3.57 35.48 -9.41
N GLU A 936 2.37 35.12 -8.99
CA GLU A 936 1.19 35.98 -8.96
C GLU A 936 0.63 36.07 -7.53
N PRO A 937 0.58 37.28 -6.90
CA PRO A 937 -0.12 37.45 -5.65
C PRO A 937 -1.63 37.47 -5.89
N THR A 938 -2.37 36.61 -5.25
CA THR A 938 -3.84 36.52 -5.35
C THR A 938 -4.48 37.02 -4.07
N ARG A 939 -5.31 38.04 -4.18
CA ARG A 939 -6.14 38.60 -3.10
C ARG A 939 -7.59 38.13 -3.24
N PRO A 940 -8.36 38.04 -2.16
CA PRO A 940 -9.78 37.81 -2.24
C PRO A 940 -10.45 38.80 -3.18
N LEU A 941 -11.24 38.30 -4.14
CA LEU A 941 -11.95 39.15 -5.09
C LEU A 941 -13.06 39.92 -4.34
N TYR A 942 -13.01 41.22 -4.41
CA TYR A 942 -14.08 42.08 -3.95
C TYR A 942 -15.14 42.19 -5.02
N ILE A 943 -16.30 41.61 -4.78
CA ILE A 943 -17.50 41.83 -5.61
C ILE A 943 -18.31 42.96 -4.94
N SER A 944 -18.25 44.12 -5.55
CA SER A 944 -19.02 45.28 -5.11
C SER A 944 -20.52 45.12 -5.41
#